data_48befebf39b63540dcdcec8ad13f87ac
#
_entry.id   48befebf39b63540dcdcec8ad13f87ac
#
_cell.length_a   1.000
_cell.length_b   1.000
_cell.length_c   1.000
_cell.angle_alpha   90.00
_cell.angle_beta   90.00
_cell.angle_gamma   90.00
#
_symmetry.space_group_name_H-M   'P 1'
#
loop_
_entity.id
_entity.type
_entity.pdbx_description
1 polymer ?
#
loop_
_entity_poly.entity_id
_entity_poly.type
_entity_poly.pdbx_seq_one_letter_code
_entity_poly.pdbx_strand_id
1 'polypeptide(L)'
;MILRNLQRVVLIPQVLVLWFWARKYRVKNFRAFVHDVLAILRSGLFLSQHYHGLSKDPKPSGGFFQQTNAISHFLVIGAKEEFDPNPLFSVRFYLNAYPDVRQSQVNPLIHYIYHGDKEGRSTHTLFDGAFYQRKISIDLKPPATSLGDFLRNGATAERNPCLLFDCKYYLSQEPDLTDYSNNPLIHYLEVGVHSGFDPHRYFSSTFYLERYRKEISEDTNALEYFMRVGGHEGHHPGPRFDSSYYLEVNPDIGKAGINPLAHYLEFGFLERRFPTDQYSDWVKLQKSKESSTKEYAQLIEQFRYRPRFSIIVPVFNTDAAALRAMLDSVLDQVYPYWELCLANDGSTEPQVRAILDEYQGRSPSIKVHHGPISRHISAASNAALEMATGEFIALLDHDDLLDHLALYENACLLNKFPKAEIIYSDEDKINQRGLRYEPFMKPDWSPELLLLQMYTGHLGVYKKELIDKVGGFREGYEGSQDYDLILRTSELTREIHHIPKVLYHWRTIEGSTAADPSAKEYAYVSGQKALQDAVTRRGLRAHAARIPRAYGMYSVTYSSADANATNEQGDLLPGTYDISFAEESTLSVSVVIPSLETAGRSKRLARLLVLLLPLLKHPGVQVVLVIGGDKPFDLSDARAQLATELLDTLSSLNPEEADLLVETRVKVVQSRGELRYSNLINAGVSSSEGKFLCFLDESTSEIAHRIHGRGENWLGQLAAYVNHREIGAVGGLIVDHERSVVISAGRAIDGDGNVADLHYGESTKSRGYFARLLGSSNCTAVRLGCFVMRRGVFNEIGDLDPQMPDDFADIDYGLRLRERGYRSVVLSQFHFSQLDHHSSNNSDRVSTLTRDIEYRRFLEKWSDKLPEQDPFYSPNLQFIDRSAGYYLDVELPEELLT
;
A
#
# COMPACT_ATOMS: atom_id res chain seq x y z
N MET A 1 37.99 -5.45 51.38
CA MET A 1 37.87 -6.71 52.19
C MET A 1 36.48 -6.85 52.82
N ILE A 2 35.91 -5.83 53.39
CA ILE A 2 34.59 -5.84 54.04
C ILE A 2 33.44 -6.10 53.04
N LEU A 3 33.44 -5.52 51.85
CA LEU A 3 32.43 -5.74 50.79
C LEU A 3 32.46 -7.19 50.23
N ARG A 4 33.60 -7.87 50.16
CA ARG A 4 33.70 -9.27 49.77
C ARG A 4 33.20 -10.24 50.84
N ASN A 5 33.25 -9.85 52.10
CA ASN A 5 32.72 -10.68 53.21
C ASN A 5 31.21 -10.51 53.37
N LEU A 6 30.63 -9.34 53.11
CA LEU A 6 29.17 -9.12 53.09
C LEU A 6 28.49 -9.89 51.97
N GLN A 7 29.07 -9.97 50.77
CA GLN A 7 28.54 -10.83 49.70
C GLN A 7 28.58 -12.33 50.04
N ARG A 8 29.57 -12.78 50.84
CA ARG A 8 29.61 -14.20 51.28
C ARG A 8 28.55 -14.55 52.34
N VAL A 9 28.20 -13.65 53.25
CA VAL A 9 27.20 -13.87 54.29
C VAL A 9 25.78 -13.93 53.71
N VAL A 10 25.48 -13.19 52.67
CA VAL A 10 24.16 -13.20 51.96
C VAL A 10 23.97 -14.45 51.08
N LEU A 11 25.06 -15.06 50.61
CA LEU A 11 24.99 -16.26 49.73
C LEU A 11 24.87 -17.63 50.50
N ILE A 12 25.27 -17.68 51.77
CA ILE A 12 25.24 -18.93 52.58
C ILE A 12 23.81 -19.50 52.68
N PRO A 13 22.76 -18.75 53.04
CA PRO A 13 21.40 -19.27 53.14
C PRO A 13 20.88 -19.83 51.81
N GLN A 14 21.22 -19.22 50.69
CA GLN A 14 20.79 -19.65 49.36
C GLN A 14 21.45 -20.95 48.92
N VAL A 15 22.74 -21.12 49.18
CA VAL A 15 23.47 -22.36 48.93
C VAL A 15 22.90 -23.51 49.75
N LEU A 16 22.44 -23.23 50.99
CA LEU A 16 21.79 -24.24 51.85
C LEU A 16 20.43 -24.67 51.28
N VAL A 17 19.61 -23.72 50.73
CA VAL A 17 18.33 -24.05 50.07
C VAL A 17 18.60 -24.92 48.85
N LEU A 18 19.53 -24.48 47.97
CA LEU A 18 19.89 -25.24 46.78
C LEU A 18 20.41 -26.63 47.12
N TRP A 19 21.25 -26.74 48.16
CA TRP A 19 21.77 -28.01 48.64
C TRP A 19 20.66 -28.90 49.21
N PHE A 20 19.72 -28.34 50.00
CA PHE A 20 18.56 -29.06 50.51
C PHE A 20 17.71 -29.68 49.39
N TRP A 21 17.35 -28.88 48.38
CA TRP A 21 16.57 -29.37 47.23
C TRP A 21 17.34 -30.41 46.44
N ALA A 22 18.62 -30.20 46.15
CA ALA A 22 19.44 -31.15 45.44
C ALA A 22 19.57 -32.50 46.20
N ARG A 23 19.69 -32.45 47.55
CA ARG A 23 19.79 -33.67 48.40
C ARG A 23 18.44 -34.38 48.50
N LYS A 24 17.34 -33.65 48.79
CA LYS A 24 16.01 -34.22 48.97
C LYS A 24 15.54 -34.94 47.70
N TYR A 25 15.80 -34.40 46.53
CA TYR A 25 15.33 -34.94 45.24
C TYR A 25 16.43 -35.63 44.43
N ARG A 26 17.60 -35.94 45.04
CA ARG A 26 18.70 -36.67 44.43
C ARG A 26 19.17 -36.14 43.08
N VAL A 27 19.33 -34.82 42.96
CA VAL A 27 19.82 -34.15 41.76
C VAL A 27 21.22 -34.65 41.40
N LYS A 28 21.37 -35.26 40.23
CA LYS A 28 22.62 -35.93 39.80
C LYS A 28 23.79 -34.95 39.61
N ASN A 29 23.49 -33.72 39.13
CA ASN A 29 24.53 -32.71 38.89
C ASN A 29 24.17 -31.39 39.60
N PHE A 30 24.72 -31.20 40.80
CA PHE A 30 24.46 -30.01 41.61
C PHE A 30 24.95 -28.71 40.95
N ARG A 31 26.07 -28.75 40.20
CA ARG A 31 26.62 -27.55 39.52
C ARG A 31 25.69 -27.07 38.39
N ALA A 32 25.15 -27.98 37.60
CA ALA A 32 24.17 -27.68 36.58
C ALA A 32 22.88 -27.11 37.19
N PHE A 33 22.37 -27.72 38.27
CA PHE A 33 21.19 -27.24 38.96
C PHE A 33 21.34 -25.80 39.49
N VAL A 34 22.50 -25.47 40.10
CA VAL A 34 22.78 -24.08 40.54
C VAL A 34 22.84 -23.13 39.35
N HIS A 35 23.42 -23.56 38.23
CA HIS A 35 23.50 -22.78 37.02
C HIS A 35 22.09 -22.48 36.45
N ASP A 36 21.20 -23.48 36.44
CA ASP A 36 19.83 -23.33 35.95
C ASP A 36 19.00 -22.38 36.84
N VAL A 37 19.14 -22.50 38.18
CA VAL A 37 18.50 -21.54 39.09
C VAL A 37 18.98 -20.12 38.86
N LEU A 38 20.28 -19.91 38.65
CA LEU A 38 20.83 -18.58 38.33
C LEU A 38 20.40 -18.06 36.98
N ALA A 39 20.27 -18.94 35.99
CA ALA A 39 19.75 -18.56 34.65
C ALA A 39 18.32 -18.07 34.75
N ILE A 40 17.44 -18.81 35.43
CA ILE A 40 16.03 -18.40 35.63
C ILE A 40 15.94 -17.07 36.40
N LEU A 41 16.71 -16.91 37.47
CA LEU A 41 16.75 -15.64 38.23
C LEU A 41 17.16 -14.45 37.38
N ARG A 42 18.16 -14.62 36.51
CA ARG A 42 18.68 -13.55 35.65
C ARG A 42 17.77 -13.26 34.45
N SER A 43 17.04 -14.26 33.98
CA SER A 43 16.12 -14.07 32.84
C SER A 43 14.93 -13.16 33.19
N GLY A 44 14.52 -13.14 34.46
CA GLY A 44 13.32 -12.42 34.91
C GLY A 44 12.00 -13.12 34.52
N LEU A 45 12.07 -14.38 34.07
CA LEU A 45 10.91 -15.16 33.61
C LEU A 45 10.12 -15.84 34.73
N PHE A 46 10.57 -15.77 35.98
CA PHE A 46 9.91 -16.42 37.09
C PHE A 46 9.27 -15.41 38.04
N LEU A 47 7.92 -15.39 38.05
CA LEU A 47 7.13 -14.51 38.92
C LEU A 47 6.65 -15.29 40.12
N SER A 48 7.34 -15.14 41.28
CA SER A 48 7.07 -15.88 42.49
C SER A 48 5.64 -15.72 43.01
N GLN A 49 5.05 -14.54 42.85
CA GLN A 49 3.67 -14.26 43.24
C GLN A 49 2.67 -15.12 42.47
N HIS A 50 2.84 -15.20 41.14
CA HIS A 50 2.01 -16.04 40.28
C HIS A 50 2.17 -17.52 40.58
N TYR A 51 3.40 -18.00 40.72
CA TYR A 51 3.70 -19.41 40.96
C TYR A 51 3.12 -19.92 42.26
N HIS A 52 3.19 -19.14 43.34
CA HIS A 52 2.62 -19.50 44.63
C HIS A 52 1.08 -19.48 44.68
N GLY A 53 0.45 -18.70 43.82
CA GLY A 53 -1.01 -18.70 43.68
C GLY A 53 -1.57 -20.03 43.14
N LEU A 54 -0.74 -20.79 42.40
CA LEU A 54 -1.10 -22.07 41.78
C LEU A 54 -0.67 -23.29 42.59
N SER A 55 0.31 -23.17 43.54
CA SER A 55 0.82 -24.30 44.31
C SER A 55 0.01 -24.52 45.60
N LYS A 56 -0.34 -25.78 45.88
CA LYS A 56 -1.00 -26.21 47.11
C LYS A 56 -0.06 -26.28 48.35
N ASP A 57 1.22 -26.00 48.21
CA ASP A 57 2.19 -26.02 49.28
C ASP A 57 2.21 -24.74 50.11
N PRO A 58 2.44 -24.83 51.45
CA PRO A 58 2.33 -23.68 52.36
C PRO A 58 3.39 -22.62 52.06
N LYS A 59 2.95 -21.37 52.08
CA LYS A 59 3.71 -20.16 51.77
C LYS A 59 4.99 -20.04 52.57
N PRO A 60 6.20 -19.99 51.98
CA PRO A 60 7.40 -19.58 52.67
C PRO A 60 7.37 -18.03 52.86
N SER A 61 7.80 -17.57 54.02
CA SER A 61 7.84 -16.16 54.38
C SER A 61 9.13 -15.48 53.97
N GLY A 62 9.05 -14.47 53.04
CA GLY A 62 9.97 -13.37 52.90
C GLY A 62 11.12 -13.41 51.86
N GLY A 63 11.12 -12.50 50.90
CA GLY A 63 12.26 -11.97 50.14
C GLY A 63 12.95 -12.92 49.13
N PHE A 64 14.19 -12.63 48.78
CA PHE A 64 15.04 -13.35 47.81
C PHE A 64 15.21 -14.85 48.09
N PHE A 65 15.09 -15.23 49.34
CA PHE A 65 15.06 -16.62 49.82
C PHE A 65 13.82 -17.37 49.28
N GLN A 66 12.68 -16.71 49.23
CA GLN A 66 11.42 -17.23 48.73
C GLN A 66 11.49 -17.56 47.25
N GLN A 67 12.04 -16.65 46.47
CA GLN A 67 12.21 -16.80 45.03
C GLN A 67 13.12 -17.99 44.66
N THR A 68 14.26 -18.14 45.34
CA THR A 68 15.19 -19.27 45.13
C THR A 68 14.53 -20.61 45.46
N ASN A 69 13.71 -20.66 46.52
CA ASN A 69 12.97 -21.85 46.89
C ASN A 69 11.92 -22.23 45.86
N ALA A 70 11.13 -21.26 45.40
CA ALA A 70 10.09 -21.45 44.39
C ALA A 70 10.69 -21.92 43.04
N ILE A 71 11.79 -21.32 42.59
CA ILE A 71 12.50 -21.74 41.36
C ILE A 71 13.04 -23.18 41.52
N SER A 72 13.58 -23.51 42.70
CA SER A 72 14.08 -24.87 42.94
C SER A 72 12.96 -25.91 42.91
N HIS A 73 11.78 -25.58 43.47
CA HIS A 73 10.59 -26.42 43.38
C HIS A 73 10.16 -26.57 41.91
N PHE A 74 10.08 -25.47 41.16
CA PHE A 74 9.71 -25.51 39.74
C PHE A 74 10.63 -26.40 38.92
N LEU A 75 11.94 -26.29 39.09
CA LEU A 75 12.92 -27.09 38.34
C LEU A 75 12.80 -28.61 38.63
N VAL A 76 12.44 -28.98 39.87
CA VAL A 76 12.42 -30.38 40.27
C VAL A 76 11.07 -31.04 40.11
N ILE A 77 9.99 -30.31 40.40
CA ILE A 77 8.62 -30.82 40.46
C ILE A 77 7.73 -30.04 39.50
N GLY A 78 7.65 -28.70 39.65
CA GLY A 78 6.61 -27.88 39.09
C GLY A 78 6.50 -27.97 37.57
N ALA A 79 7.63 -28.01 36.86
CA ALA A 79 7.62 -28.16 35.40
C ALA A 79 7.10 -29.53 34.94
N LYS A 80 7.25 -30.59 35.74
CA LYS A 80 6.72 -31.93 35.45
C LYS A 80 5.21 -32.01 35.71
N GLU A 81 4.73 -31.25 36.68
CA GLU A 81 3.30 -31.10 37.00
C GLU A 81 2.64 -30.00 36.16
N GLU A 82 3.35 -29.47 35.15
CA GLU A 82 2.91 -28.46 34.21
C GLU A 82 2.46 -27.14 34.89
N PHE A 83 3.09 -26.78 36.04
CA PHE A 83 2.87 -25.46 36.65
C PHE A 83 3.60 -24.36 35.87
N ASP A 84 2.93 -23.27 35.66
CA ASP A 84 3.43 -22.13 34.86
C ASP A 84 4.31 -21.20 35.73
N PRO A 85 5.51 -20.81 35.28
CA PRO A 85 6.40 -19.90 36.02
C PRO A 85 5.97 -18.43 36.00
N ASN A 86 5.14 -18.03 35.02
CA ASN A 86 4.51 -16.73 34.90
C ASN A 86 3.28 -16.85 33.97
N PRO A 87 2.37 -15.84 33.93
CA PRO A 87 1.14 -15.90 33.10
C PRO A 87 1.38 -16.05 31.61
N LEU A 88 2.55 -15.66 31.10
CA LEU A 88 2.89 -15.67 29.67
C LEU A 88 3.84 -16.80 29.27
N PHE A 89 4.10 -17.73 30.19
CA PHE A 89 4.84 -18.96 29.89
C PHE A 89 4.02 -20.17 30.34
N SER A 90 3.22 -20.71 29.42
CA SER A 90 2.48 -21.95 29.74
C SER A 90 3.33 -23.18 29.43
N VAL A 91 3.67 -23.95 30.47
CA VAL A 91 4.42 -25.20 30.37
C VAL A 91 3.68 -26.18 29.47
N ARG A 92 2.36 -26.29 29.64
CA ARG A 92 1.51 -27.18 28.84
C ARG A 92 1.51 -26.77 27.38
N PHE A 93 1.30 -25.47 27.08
CA PHE A 93 1.37 -24.95 25.71
C PHE A 93 2.72 -25.24 25.06
N TYR A 94 3.82 -24.90 25.75
CA TYR A 94 5.18 -25.07 25.25
C TYR A 94 5.53 -26.54 24.93
N LEU A 95 5.16 -27.45 25.80
CA LEU A 95 5.41 -28.87 25.58
C LEU A 95 4.51 -29.48 24.50
N ASN A 96 3.31 -28.95 24.29
CA ASN A 96 2.42 -29.40 23.21
C ASN A 96 2.84 -28.85 21.85
N ALA A 97 3.25 -27.58 21.81
CA ALA A 97 3.70 -26.93 20.57
C ALA A 97 5.07 -27.49 20.09
N TYR A 98 5.92 -27.98 21.05
CA TYR A 98 7.26 -28.42 20.73
C TYR A 98 7.52 -29.84 21.26
N PRO A 99 7.12 -30.90 20.52
CA PRO A 99 7.27 -32.29 20.93
C PRO A 99 8.72 -32.74 21.16
N ASP A 100 9.68 -32.12 20.51
CA ASP A 100 11.12 -32.33 20.68
C ASP A 100 11.57 -32.02 22.12
N VAL A 101 11.06 -30.95 22.72
CA VAL A 101 11.33 -30.58 24.11
C VAL A 101 10.72 -31.59 25.07
N ARG A 102 9.47 -32.03 24.80
CA ARG A 102 8.80 -33.06 25.60
C ARG A 102 9.58 -34.37 25.57
N GLN A 103 10.09 -34.79 24.42
CA GLN A 103 10.87 -36.04 24.26
C GLN A 103 12.24 -35.96 24.93
N SER A 104 12.89 -34.79 24.87
CA SER A 104 14.23 -34.60 25.48
C SER A 104 14.21 -34.59 27.01
N GLN A 105 13.04 -34.42 27.62
CA GLN A 105 12.84 -34.28 29.08
C GLN A 105 13.62 -33.10 29.70
N VAL A 106 14.08 -32.17 28.92
CA VAL A 106 14.66 -30.90 29.38
C VAL A 106 13.57 -30.04 30.01
N ASN A 107 13.92 -29.32 31.09
CA ASN A 107 12.97 -28.35 31.67
C ASN A 107 12.59 -27.30 30.61
N PRO A 108 11.28 -27.07 30.32
CA PRO A 108 10.81 -26.22 29.24
C PRO A 108 11.28 -24.76 29.36
N LEU A 109 11.34 -24.22 30.57
CA LEU A 109 11.82 -22.85 30.78
C LEU A 109 13.32 -22.72 30.52
N ILE A 110 14.11 -23.71 30.95
CA ILE A 110 15.54 -23.77 30.67
C ILE A 110 15.82 -23.95 29.18
N HIS A 111 15.04 -24.82 28.53
CA HIS A 111 15.12 -24.96 27.07
C HIS A 111 14.83 -23.62 26.37
N TYR A 112 13.76 -22.91 26.76
CA TYR A 112 13.41 -21.61 26.20
C TYR A 112 14.55 -20.59 26.38
N ILE A 113 15.12 -20.45 27.56
CA ILE A 113 16.19 -19.50 27.87
C ILE A 113 17.42 -19.71 26.96
N TYR A 114 17.82 -20.95 26.70
CA TYR A 114 19.07 -21.23 25.99
C TYR A 114 18.91 -21.49 24.50
N HIS A 115 17.74 -21.96 24.06
CA HIS A 115 17.49 -22.40 22.69
C HIS A 115 16.22 -21.80 22.11
N GLY A 116 15.07 -22.00 22.76
CA GLY A 116 13.76 -21.69 22.24
C GLY A 116 13.56 -20.23 21.89
N ASP A 117 14.09 -19.31 22.69
CA ASP A 117 14.03 -17.88 22.36
C ASP A 117 14.76 -17.56 21.04
N LYS A 118 15.98 -18.06 20.84
CA LYS A 118 16.71 -17.88 19.58
C LYS A 118 16.02 -18.48 18.35
N GLU A 119 15.27 -19.53 18.58
CA GLU A 119 14.49 -20.22 17.54
C GLU A 119 13.13 -19.52 17.30
N GLY A 120 12.85 -18.43 18.00
CA GLY A 120 11.58 -17.69 17.89
C GLY A 120 10.37 -18.46 18.41
N ARG A 121 10.58 -19.44 19.34
CA ARG A 121 9.48 -20.25 19.88
C ARG A 121 8.56 -19.43 20.77
N SER A 122 7.26 -19.59 20.56
CA SER A 122 6.21 -18.96 21.38
C SER A 122 6.05 -19.69 22.72
N THR A 123 5.76 -18.93 23.78
CA THR A 123 5.61 -19.46 25.15
C THR A 123 4.15 -19.47 25.60
N HIS A 124 3.30 -18.76 24.90
CA HIS A 124 1.86 -18.59 25.14
C HIS A 124 1.15 -18.33 23.81
N THR A 125 -0.14 -18.63 23.69
CA THR A 125 -0.92 -18.36 22.49
C THR A 125 -0.88 -16.87 22.09
N LEU A 126 -0.87 -15.97 23.08
CA LEU A 126 -0.84 -14.51 22.87
C LEU A 126 0.57 -13.90 22.95
N PHE A 127 1.63 -14.74 22.99
CA PHE A 127 3.01 -14.27 22.89
C PHE A 127 3.74 -15.01 21.77
N ASP A 128 3.87 -14.37 20.62
CA ASP A 128 4.59 -14.89 19.45
C ASP A 128 6.05 -14.45 19.49
N GLY A 129 6.95 -15.40 19.82
CA GLY A 129 8.38 -15.14 19.95
C GLY A 129 9.02 -14.66 18.65
N ALA A 130 8.65 -15.24 17.50
CA ALA A 130 9.18 -14.85 16.19
C ALA A 130 8.68 -13.46 15.75
N PHE A 131 7.41 -13.16 16.00
CA PHE A 131 6.83 -11.84 15.75
C PHE A 131 7.53 -10.78 16.60
N TYR A 132 7.66 -11.01 17.90
CA TYR A 132 8.27 -10.06 18.82
C TYR A 132 9.74 -9.78 18.47
N GLN A 133 10.53 -10.81 18.12
CA GLN A 133 11.93 -10.66 17.71
C GLN A 133 12.10 -9.79 16.47
N ARG A 134 11.20 -9.87 15.49
CA ARG A 134 11.24 -9.01 14.31
C ARG A 134 11.02 -7.51 14.63
N LYS A 135 10.43 -7.21 15.80
CA LYS A 135 10.13 -5.83 16.23
C LYS A 135 11.20 -5.23 17.15
N ILE A 136 12.06 -6.07 17.76
CA ILE A 136 13.17 -5.59 18.59
C ILE A 136 14.46 -5.56 17.76
N SER A 137 15.14 -4.42 17.75
CA SER A 137 16.44 -4.26 17.06
C SER A 137 17.65 -4.66 17.95
N ILE A 138 17.43 -5.45 19.01
CA ILE A 138 18.44 -5.79 20.02
C ILE A 138 18.76 -7.28 19.93
N ASP A 139 20.05 -7.62 19.76
CA ASP A 139 20.54 -9.01 19.87
C ASP A 139 20.58 -9.41 21.35
N LEU A 140 19.52 -10.09 21.80
CA LEU A 140 19.41 -10.60 23.19
C LEU A 140 20.28 -11.86 23.37
N LYS A 141 21.17 -11.85 24.37
CA LYS A 141 22.01 -12.99 24.71
C LYS A 141 21.53 -13.68 25.98
N PRO A 142 21.49 -15.02 26.04
CA PRO A 142 21.09 -15.72 27.25
C PRO A 142 21.87 -15.25 28.49
N PRO A 143 21.19 -15.08 29.64
CA PRO A 143 19.81 -15.47 29.93
C PRO A 143 18.74 -14.43 29.62
N ALA A 144 19.04 -13.31 28.94
CA ALA A 144 18.03 -12.37 28.46
C ALA A 144 17.25 -13.00 27.29
N THR A 145 15.94 -12.79 27.26
CA THR A 145 15.01 -13.39 26.29
C THR A 145 13.97 -12.36 25.86
N SER A 146 13.33 -12.57 24.70
CA SER A 146 12.25 -11.78 24.15
C SER A 146 11.06 -11.65 25.12
N LEU A 147 10.63 -12.75 25.71
CA LEU A 147 9.59 -12.73 26.75
C LEU A 147 10.03 -11.94 27.98
N GLY A 148 11.30 -12.10 28.43
CA GLY A 148 11.86 -11.33 29.55
C GLY A 148 11.95 -9.81 29.23
N ASP A 149 12.21 -9.44 28.01
CA ASP A 149 12.17 -8.03 27.57
C ASP A 149 10.73 -7.51 27.59
N PHE A 150 9.78 -8.28 27.05
CA PHE A 150 8.36 -7.89 27.04
C PHE A 150 7.79 -7.75 28.46
N LEU A 151 8.11 -8.66 29.37
CA LEU A 151 7.65 -8.58 30.77
C LEU A 151 8.16 -7.33 31.50
N ARG A 152 9.39 -6.87 31.18
CA ARG A 152 9.99 -5.67 31.81
C ARG A 152 9.63 -4.36 31.12
N ASN A 153 9.58 -4.38 29.80
CA ASN A 153 9.55 -3.16 28.98
C ASN A 153 8.33 -3.06 28.08
N GLY A 154 7.47 -4.09 27.99
CA GLY A 154 6.37 -4.17 27.04
C GLY A 154 5.39 -2.98 27.12
N ALA A 155 5.08 -2.53 28.35
CA ALA A 155 4.17 -1.40 28.56
C ALA A 155 4.77 -0.05 28.11
N THR A 156 6.06 0.17 28.38
CA THR A 156 6.72 1.47 28.13
C THR A 156 7.23 1.61 26.70
N ALA A 157 7.46 0.49 26.01
CA ALA A 157 8.05 0.47 24.66
C ALA A 157 7.03 0.33 23.53
N GLU A 158 5.73 0.35 23.84
CA GLU A 158 4.62 0.17 22.86
C GLU A 158 4.83 -1.05 21.93
N ARG A 159 5.45 -2.12 22.44
CA ARG A 159 5.79 -3.32 21.64
C ARG A 159 4.72 -4.39 21.80
N ASN A 160 4.11 -4.76 20.69
CA ASN A 160 3.05 -5.75 20.66
C ASN A 160 3.61 -7.18 20.86
N PRO A 161 2.99 -8.01 21.72
CA PRO A 161 3.43 -9.39 21.96
C PRO A 161 3.05 -10.35 20.83
N CYS A 162 1.98 -10.06 20.12
CA CYS A 162 1.53 -10.76 18.93
C CYS A 162 0.76 -9.78 18.02
N LEU A 163 0.33 -10.27 16.86
CA LEU A 163 -0.36 -9.45 15.84
C LEU A 163 -1.73 -8.93 16.31
N LEU A 164 -2.46 -9.71 17.13
CA LEU A 164 -3.80 -9.40 17.59
C LEU A 164 -3.86 -8.71 18.95
N PHE A 165 -2.73 -8.33 19.51
CA PHE A 165 -2.68 -7.54 20.74
C PHE A 165 -1.88 -6.24 20.50
N ASP A 166 -2.59 -5.10 20.50
CA ASP A 166 -2.00 -3.77 20.32
C ASP A 166 -1.83 -3.09 21.68
N CYS A 167 -0.58 -3.08 22.20
CA CYS A 167 -0.28 -2.48 23.52
C CYS A 167 -0.65 -0.99 23.58
N LYS A 168 -0.43 -0.22 22.52
CA LYS A 168 -0.76 1.20 22.48
C LYS A 168 -2.28 1.44 22.55
N TYR A 169 -3.02 0.70 21.72
CA TYR A 169 -4.48 0.75 21.75
C TYR A 169 -5.04 0.31 23.09
N TYR A 170 -4.51 -0.81 23.65
CA TYR A 170 -4.95 -1.30 24.95
C TYR A 170 -4.73 -0.27 26.07
N LEU A 171 -3.54 0.34 26.12
CA LEU A 171 -3.19 1.35 27.11
C LEU A 171 -3.98 2.66 26.95
N SER A 172 -4.43 2.99 25.73
CA SER A 172 -5.28 4.17 25.49
C SER A 172 -6.66 4.09 26.14
N GLN A 173 -7.08 2.91 26.60
CA GLN A 173 -8.32 2.70 27.34
C GLN A 173 -8.13 2.89 28.86
N GLU A 174 -6.96 3.35 29.28
CA GLU A 174 -6.59 3.69 30.68
C GLU A 174 -6.80 2.53 31.70
N PRO A 175 -6.29 1.31 31.43
CA PRO A 175 -6.36 0.22 32.39
C PRO A 175 -5.48 0.47 33.61
N ASP A 176 -5.97 0.12 34.81
CA ASP A 176 -5.16 0.14 36.02
C ASP A 176 -4.22 -1.05 36.06
N LEU A 177 -2.93 -0.81 35.77
CA LEU A 177 -1.90 -1.85 35.71
C LEU A 177 -1.14 -2.05 37.04
N THR A 178 -1.50 -1.34 38.13
CA THR A 178 -0.68 -1.31 39.36
C THR A 178 -0.45 -2.69 39.98
N ASP A 179 -1.44 -3.57 39.90
CA ASP A 179 -1.41 -4.91 40.50
C ASP A 179 -0.85 -5.99 39.52
N TYR A 180 -0.58 -5.65 38.27
CA TYR A 180 -0.26 -6.59 37.16
C TYR A 180 1.13 -6.42 36.60
N SER A 181 2.10 -6.08 37.46
CA SER A 181 3.51 -5.88 37.09
C SER A 181 3.69 -4.85 35.93
N ASN A 182 2.76 -3.91 35.79
CA ASN A 182 2.69 -2.91 34.71
C ASN A 182 2.71 -3.55 33.29
N ASN A 183 2.18 -4.77 33.13
CA ASN A 183 2.18 -5.47 31.84
C ASN A 183 0.74 -5.54 31.28
N PRO A 184 0.48 -4.92 30.10
CA PRO A 184 -0.87 -4.83 29.53
C PRO A 184 -1.46 -6.18 29.14
N LEU A 185 -0.65 -7.14 28.68
CA LEU A 185 -1.15 -8.47 28.32
C LEU A 185 -1.52 -9.30 29.57
N ILE A 186 -0.76 -9.20 30.65
CA ILE A 186 -1.10 -9.88 31.91
C ILE A 186 -2.40 -9.31 32.47
N HIS A 187 -2.55 -7.99 32.51
CA HIS A 187 -3.80 -7.35 32.91
C HIS A 187 -4.99 -7.83 32.05
N TYR A 188 -4.80 -7.88 30.73
CA TYR A 188 -5.85 -8.35 29.82
C TYR A 188 -6.28 -9.79 30.14
N LEU A 189 -5.32 -10.69 30.32
CA LEU A 189 -5.59 -12.11 30.61
C LEU A 189 -6.33 -12.31 31.95
N GLU A 190 -5.95 -11.56 33.00
CA GLU A 190 -6.46 -11.76 34.35
C GLU A 190 -7.74 -10.96 34.65
N VAL A 191 -7.88 -9.77 34.08
CA VAL A 191 -9.00 -8.85 34.38
C VAL A 191 -9.60 -8.22 33.14
N GLY A 192 -8.77 -7.73 32.22
CA GLY A 192 -9.20 -6.82 31.14
C GLY A 192 -10.30 -7.41 30.24
N VAL A 193 -10.19 -8.71 29.91
CA VAL A 193 -11.19 -9.38 29.06
C VAL A 193 -12.59 -9.39 29.69
N HIS A 194 -12.70 -9.47 31.02
CA HIS A 194 -13.97 -9.48 31.74
C HIS A 194 -14.46 -8.07 32.10
N SER A 195 -13.56 -7.11 32.12
CA SER A 195 -13.87 -5.69 32.38
C SER A 195 -14.18 -4.90 31.10
N GLY A 196 -14.22 -5.57 29.92
CA GLY A 196 -14.58 -4.96 28.65
C GLY A 196 -13.45 -4.21 27.95
N PHE A 197 -12.18 -4.37 28.42
CA PHE A 197 -11.03 -3.82 27.69
C PHE A 197 -10.76 -4.64 26.43
N ASP A 198 -10.56 -3.96 25.30
CA ASP A 198 -10.34 -4.57 24.01
C ASP A 198 -8.83 -4.69 23.72
N PRO A 199 -8.32 -5.88 23.32
CA PRO A 199 -6.89 -6.09 23.04
C PRO A 199 -6.42 -5.44 21.75
N HIS A 200 -7.34 -5.20 20.82
CA HIS A 200 -7.07 -4.62 19.51
C HIS A 200 -8.31 -3.93 18.97
N ARG A 201 -8.17 -2.84 18.17
CA ARG A 201 -9.30 -2.07 17.60
C ARG A 201 -10.29 -2.90 16.76
N TYR A 202 -9.85 -4.04 16.23
CA TYR A 202 -10.68 -4.98 15.44
C TYR A 202 -11.22 -6.15 16.27
N PHE A 203 -10.84 -6.28 17.55
CA PHE A 203 -11.35 -7.31 18.45
C PHE A 203 -12.02 -6.66 19.67
N SER A 204 -13.32 -6.85 19.82
CA SER A 204 -14.04 -6.40 21.00
C SER A 204 -14.34 -7.56 21.94
N SER A 205 -13.77 -7.49 23.14
CA SER A 205 -13.92 -8.53 24.18
C SER A 205 -15.38 -8.70 24.58
N THR A 206 -16.09 -7.59 24.79
CA THR A 206 -17.51 -7.60 25.16
C THR A 206 -18.37 -8.20 24.04
N PHE A 207 -18.26 -7.68 22.82
CA PHE A 207 -18.99 -8.21 21.66
C PHE A 207 -18.78 -9.71 21.45
N TYR A 208 -17.52 -10.15 21.56
CA TYR A 208 -17.16 -11.53 21.30
C TYR A 208 -17.72 -12.47 22.39
N LEU A 209 -17.61 -12.08 23.66
CA LEU A 209 -18.13 -12.85 24.78
C LEU A 209 -19.68 -12.88 24.79
N GLU A 210 -20.37 -11.80 24.51
CA GLU A 210 -21.83 -11.79 24.40
C GLU A 210 -22.33 -12.79 23.34
N ARG A 211 -21.63 -12.92 22.23
CA ARG A 211 -22.06 -13.71 21.06
C ARG A 211 -21.66 -15.18 21.16
N TYR A 212 -20.44 -15.46 21.65
CA TYR A 212 -19.85 -16.80 21.58
C TYR A 212 -19.54 -17.44 22.94
N ARG A 213 -19.96 -16.85 24.07
CA ARG A 213 -19.65 -17.34 25.43
C ARG A 213 -20.00 -18.81 25.65
N LYS A 214 -21.04 -19.32 25.01
CA LYS A 214 -21.48 -20.72 25.16
C LYS A 214 -20.49 -21.74 24.55
N GLU A 215 -19.65 -21.29 23.63
CA GLU A 215 -18.68 -22.09 22.90
C GLU A 215 -17.30 -22.06 23.56
N ILE A 216 -17.06 -21.05 24.42
CA ILE A 216 -15.79 -20.80 25.08
C ILE A 216 -15.81 -21.46 26.48
N SER A 217 -14.85 -22.33 26.77
CA SER A 217 -14.69 -22.92 28.10
C SER A 217 -14.33 -21.84 29.13
N GLU A 218 -14.72 -22.05 30.40
CA GLU A 218 -14.47 -21.09 31.50
C GLU A 218 -12.99 -20.73 31.68
N ASP A 219 -12.09 -21.68 31.34
CA ASP A 219 -10.64 -21.50 31.47
C ASP A 219 -9.97 -20.89 30.22
N THR A 220 -10.74 -20.54 29.17
CA THR A 220 -10.16 -20.05 27.89
C THR A 220 -10.47 -18.57 27.71
N ASN A 221 -9.44 -17.78 27.44
CA ASN A 221 -9.60 -16.37 27.10
C ASN A 221 -10.26 -16.19 25.73
N ALA A 222 -11.11 -15.17 25.57
CA ALA A 222 -11.86 -14.88 24.34
C ALA A 222 -10.95 -14.73 23.11
N LEU A 223 -9.86 -13.96 23.23
CA LEU A 223 -8.91 -13.74 22.15
C LEU A 223 -8.16 -15.04 21.81
N GLU A 224 -7.79 -15.84 22.78
CA GLU A 224 -7.14 -17.13 22.53
C GLU A 224 -8.07 -18.08 21.78
N TYR A 225 -9.34 -18.14 22.18
CA TYR A 225 -10.34 -18.96 21.48
C TYR A 225 -10.52 -18.51 20.03
N PHE A 226 -10.63 -17.19 19.81
CA PHE A 226 -10.71 -16.64 18.47
C PHE A 226 -9.49 -16.96 17.60
N MET A 227 -8.28 -16.85 18.16
CA MET A 227 -7.05 -17.15 17.42
C MET A 227 -6.95 -18.63 17.02
N ARG A 228 -7.39 -19.54 17.88
CA ARG A 228 -7.21 -20.99 17.70
C ARG A 228 -8.36 -21.67 16.97
N VAL A 229 -9.58 -21.17 17.13
CA VAL A 229 -10.83 -21.82 16.69
C VAL A 229 -11.73 -20.84 15.98
N GLY A 230 -12.26 -19.84 16.69
CA GLY A 230 -13.34 -19.01 16.21
C GLY A 230 -13.04 -18.25 14.92
N GLY A 231 -11.81 -17.76 14.74
CA GLY A 231 -11.43 -17.10 13.49
C GLY A 231 -11.52 -18.02 12.27
N HIS A 232 -11.15 -19.29 12.41
CA HIS A 232 -11.23 -20.30 11.34
C HIS A 232 -12.69 -20.76 11.08
N GLU A 233 -13.55 -20.68 12.07
CA GLU A 233 -14.98 -20.97 11.97
C GLU A 233 -15.81 -19.77 11.50
N GLY A 234 -15.18 -18.64 11.22
CA GLY A 234 -15.83 -17.43 10.72
C GLY A 234 -16.49 -16.57 11.80
N HIS A 235 -16.10 -16.74 13.09
CA HIS A 235 -16.58 -15.90 14.16
C HIS A 235 -16.15 -14.45 13.97
N HIS A 236 -17.09 -13.51 14.16
CA HIS A 236 -16.79 -12.08 14.10
C HIS A 236 -16.05 -11.62 15.36
N PRO A 237 -14.84 -11.08 15.26
CA PRO A 237 -14.09 -10.61 16.41
C PRO A 237 -14.62 -9.30 17.02
N GLY A 238 -15.35 -8.52 16.24
CA GLY A 238 -15.93 -7.24 16.63
C GLY A 238 -16.68 -6.56 15.48
N PRO A 239 -17.31 -5.42 15.70
CA PRO A 239 -18.10 -4.73 14.68
C PRO A 239 -17.30 -4.25 13.47
N ARG A 240 -15.98 -4.12 13.64
CA ARG A 240 -15.08 -3.57 12.60
C ARG A 240 -14.44 -4.64 11.69
N PHE A 241 -14.72 -5.93 11.95
CA PHE A 241 -14.22 -7.04 11.12
C PHE A 241 -15.23 -8.18 11.06
N ASP A 242 -15.61 -8.55 9.87
CA ASP A 242 -16.50 -9.68 9.58
C ASP A 242 -15.68 -10.84 8.99
N SER A 243 -15.40 -11.87 9.82
CA SER A 243 -14.62 -13.04 9.39
C SER A 243 -15.35 -13.84 8.30
N SER A 244 -16.69 -13.94 8.38
CA SER A 244 -17.48 -14.70 7.40
C SER A 244 -17.43 -14.04 6.02
N TYR A 245 -17.67 -12.73 5.99
CA TYR A 245 -17.52 -11.92 4.78
C TYR A 245 -16.11 -12.02 4.21
N TYR A 246 -15.09 -11.82 5.09
CA TYR A 246 -13.70 -11.82 4.66
C TYR A 246 -13.26 -13.16 4.03
N LEU A 247 -13.72 -14.29 4.59
CA LEU A 247 -13.45 -15.62 4.05
C LEU A 247 -14.26 -15.91 2.77
N GLU A 248 -15.46 -15.36 2.64
CA GLU A 248 -16.29 -15.51 1.45
C GLU A 248 -15.68 -14.80 0.24
N VAL A 249 -15.21 -13.56 0.41
CA VAL A 249 -14.60 -12.79 -0.69
C VAL A 249 -13.12 -13.12 -0.91
N ASN A 250 -12.48 -13.82 0.04
CA ASN A 250 -11.09 -14.26 -0.04
C ASN A 250 -10.98 -15.79 0.22
N PRO A 251 -11.47 -16.64 -0.67
CA PRO A 251 -11.53 -18.10 -0.44
C PRO A 251 -10.13 -18.76 -0.36
N ASP A 252 -9.10 -18.13 -0.87
CA ASP A 252 -7.69 -18.53 -0.73
C ASP A 252 -7.26 -18.59 0.74
N ILE A 253 -7.72 -17.66 1.57
CA ILE A 253 -7.38 -17.58 3.00
C ILE A 253 -8.02 -18.74 3.76
N GLY A 254 -9.30 -19.04 3.47
CA GLY A 254 -9.99 -20.21 4.03
C GLY A 254 -9.32 -21.52 3.63
N LYS A 255 -8.95 -21.69 2.36
CA LYS A 255 -8.22 -22.87 1.85
C LYS A 255 -6.83 -23.04 2.49
N ALA A 256 -6.14 -21.93 2.79
CA ALA A 256 -4.85 -21.94 3.44
C ALA A 256 -4.93 -22.20 4.97
N GLY A 257 -6.12 -22.19 5.56
CA GLY A 257 -6.33 -22.37 7.00
C GLY A 257 -5.71 -21.25 7.84
N ILE A 258 -5.67 -20.01 7.32
CA ILE A 258 -5.12 -18.84 8.01
C ILE A 258 -6.26 -18.12 8.74
N ASN A 259 -6.00 -17.65 9.97
CA ASN A 259 -6.95 -16.83 10.69
C ASN A 259 -7.23 -15.53 9.91
N PRO A 260 -8.51 -15.21 9.57
CA PRO A 260 -8.85 -14.11 8.67
C PRO A 260 -8.43 -12.73 9.20
N LEU A 261 -8.58 -12.45 10.50
CA LEU A 261 -8.14 -11.19 11.08
C LEU A 261 -6.60 -11.08 11.11
N ALA A 262 -5.90 -12.16 11.42
CA ALA A 262 -4.45 -12.18 11.36
C ALA A 262 -3.94 -11.91 9.95
N HIS A 263 -4.54 -12.57 8.95
CA HIS A 263 -4.21 -12.29 7.54
C HIS A 263 -4.49 -10.82 7.17
N TYR A 264 -5.66 -10.30 7.57
CA TYR A 264 -6.02 -8.91 7.28
C TYR A 264 -5.00 -7.92 7.87
N LEU A 265 -4.59 -8.11 9.12
CA LEU A 265 -3.64 -7.22 9.80
C LEU A 265 -2.21 -7.32 9.23
N GLU A 266 -1.79 -8.49 8.76
CA GLU A 266 -0.43 -8.70 8.23
C GLU A 266 -0.33 -8.34 6.74
N PHE A 267 -1.33 -8.70 5.95
CA PHE A 267 -1.32 -8.59 4.49
C PHE A 267 -2.55 -7.88 3.93
N GLY A 268 -3.75 -8.27 4.37
CA GLY A 268 -5.01 -7.84 3.78
C GLY A 268 -5.23 -6.33 3.83
N PHE A 269 -4.84 -5.68 4.91
CA PHE A 269 -4.84 -4.21 5.01
C PHE A 269 -3.92 -3.57 3.96
N LEU A 270 -2.72 -4.15 3.75
CA LEU A 270 -1.77 -3.69 2.73
C LEU A 270 -2.23 -4.02 1.31
N GLU A 271 -2.99 -5.10 1.16
CA GLU A 271 -3.61 -5.53 -0.10
C GLU A 271 -4.95 -4.83 -0.36
N ARG A 272 -5.38 -3.96 0.54
CA ARG A 272 -6.66 -3.24 0.44
C ARG A 272 -7.90 -4.14 0.43
N ARG A 273 -7.82 -5.31 1.09
CA ARG A 273 -8.99 -6.15 1.29
C ARG A 273 -9.92 -5.52 2.31
N PHE A 274 -11.23 -5.57 2.07
CA PHE A 274 -12.22 -4.98 2.97
C PHE A 274 -12.44 -5.86 4.20
N PRO A 275 -12.43 -5.29 5.43
CA PRO A 275 -12.63 -6.04 6.67
C PRO A 275 -14.10 -6.39 6.96
N THR A 276 -15.03 -5.61 6.38
CA THR A 276 -16.49 -5.75 6.52
C THR A 276 -17.18 -5.47 5.21
N ASP A 277 -18.45 -5.81 5.09
CA ASP A 277 -19.26 -5.58 3.90
C ASP A 277 -19.74 -4.11 3.75
N GLN A 278 -18.85 -3.16 4.00
CA GLN A 278 -19.14 -1.72 3.80
C GLN A 278 -19.52 -1.41 2.35
N TYR A 279 -19.01 -2.22 1.40
CA TYR A 279 -19.33 -2.01 0.01
C TYR A 279 -20.80 -2.33 -0.30
N SER A 280 -21.39 -3.37 0.28
CA SER A 280 -22.82 -3.65 0.13
C SER A 280 -23.69 -2.51 0.67
N ASP A 281 -23.30 -1.86 1.75
CA ASP A 281 -24.01 -0.71 2.29
C ASP A 281 -23.88 0.51 1.35
N TRP A 282 -22.68 0.75 0.81
CA TRP A 282 -22.47 1.76 -0.23
C TRP A 282 -23.35 1.48 -1.47
N VAL A 283 -23.40 0.22 -1.95
CA VAL A 283 -24.27 -0.20 -3.07
C VAL A 283 -25.75 0.06 -2.78
N LYS A 284 -26.24 -0.27 -1.56
CA LYS A 284 -27.60 0.02 -1.14
C LYS A 284 -27.90 1.53 -1.16
N LEU A 285 -26.95 2.32 -0.64
CA LEU A 285 -27.05 3.78 -0.66
C LEU A 285 -27.10 4.33 -2.08
N GLN A 286 -26.26 3.84 -3.00
CA GLN A 286 -26.34 4.26 -4.41
C GLN A 286 -27.68 3.88 -5.04
N LYS A 287 -28.15 2.64 -4.82
CA LYS A 287 -29.45 2.18 -5.32
C LYS A 287 -30.64 3.00 -4.77
N SER A 288 -30.54 3.47 -3.50
CA SER A 288 -31.59 4.31 -2.92
C SER A 288 -31.74 5.69 -3.60
N LYS A 289 -30.70 6.14 -4.30
CA LYS A 289 -30.68 7.41 -5.06
C LYS A 289 -31.17 7.24 -6.51
N GLU A 290 -31.43 6.01 -6.97
CA GLU A 290 -31.89 5.74 -8.33
C GLU A 290 -33.36 6.15 -8.51
N SER A 291 -33.65 6.67 -9.69
CA SER A 291 -35.02 6.96 -10.13
C SER A 291 -35.75 5.67 -10.55
N SER A 292 -37.08 5.75 -10.61
CA SER A 292 -37.85 4.64 -11.16
C SER A 292 -37.63 4.49 -12.69
N THR A 293 -37.86 3.30 -13.23
CA THR A 293 -37.76 3.03 -14.67
C THR A 293 -38.61 3.99 -15.50
N LYS A 294 -39.78 4.41 -14.97
CA LYS A 294 -40.65 5.40 -15.64
C LYS A 294 -40.03 6.80 -15.72
N GLU A 295 -39.35 7.22 -14.65
CA GLU A 295 -38.65 8.51 -14.62
C GLU A 295 -37.46 8.49 -15.59
N TYR A 296 -36.68 7.40 -15.62
CA TYR A 296 -35.62 7.25 -16.60
C TYR A 296 -36.14 7.34 -18.03
N ALA A 297 -37.26 6.69 -18.36
CA ALA A 297 -37.88 6.78 -19.68
C ALA A 297 -38.21 8.23 -20.06
N GLN A 298 -38.76 9.03 -19.11
CA GLN A 298 -39.03 10.44 -19.31
C GLN A 298 -37.78 11.28 -19.47
N LEU A 299 -36.70 10.97 -18.76
CA LEU A 299 -35.40 11.65 -18.90
C LEU A 299 -34.77 11.34 -20.26
N ILE A 300 -34.86 10.08 -20.73
CA ILE A 300 -34.36 9.68 -22.05
C ILE A 300 -35.12 10.40 -23.18
N GLU A 301 -36.43 10.65 -23.03
CA GLU A 301 -37.21 11.44 -24.00
C GLU A 301 -36.74 12.86 -24.15
N GLN A 302 -36.08 13.44 -23.12
CA GLN A 302 -35.52 14.79 -23.14
C GLN A 302 -34.13 14.85 -23.77
N PHE A 303 -33.46 13.72 -24.03
CA PHE A 303 -32.14 13.70 -24.65
C PHE A 303 -32.19 14.30 -26.06
N ARG A 304 -31.29 15.25 -26.33
CA ARG A 304 -31.09 15.83 -27.63
C ARG A 304 -30.40 14.89 -28.62
N TYR A 305 -29.51 14.07 -28.05
CA TYR A 305 -28.74 13.08 -28.76
C TYR A 305 -29.04 11.70 -28.16
N ARG A 306 -29.42 10.74 -29.00
CA ARG A 306 -29.77 9.37 -28.62
C ARG A 306 -28.87 8.38 -29.36
N PRO A 307 -27.60 8.24 -28.91
CA PRO A 307 -26.64 7.38 -29.58
C PRO A 307 -27.10 5.92 -29.55
N ARG A 308 -26.84 5.19 -30.63
CA ARG A 308 -27.03 3.75 -30.64
C ARG A 308 -25.76 3.03 -30.23
N PHE A 309 -25.86 2.12 -29.25
CA PHE A 309 -24.77 1.29 -28.79
C PHE A 309 -24.84 -0.10 -29.42
N SER A 310 -23.70 -0.60 -29.92
CA SER A 310 -23.53 -2.02 -30.24
C SER A 310 -22.71 -2.66 -29.14
N ILE A 311 -23.29 -3.57 -28.36
CA ILE A 311 -22.60 -4.34 -27.34
C ILE A 311 -22.01 -5.54 -28.05
N ILE A 312 -20.67 -5.68 -28.06
CA ILE A 312 -19.97 -6.79 -28.69
C ILE A 312 -19.50 -7.79 -27.64
N VAL A 313 -19.80 -9.07 -27.85
CA VAL A 313 -19.50 -10.16 -26.92
C VAL A 313 -18.86 -11.32 -27.67
N PRO A 314 -17.56 -11.59 -27.48
CA PRO A 314 -16.92 -12.84 -27.88
C PRO A 314 -17.32 -13.97 -26.92
N VAL A 315 -17.84 -15.09 -27.41
CA VAL A 315 -18.36 -16.19 -26.60
C VAL A 315 -17.60 -17.49 -26.88
N PHE A 316 -17.03 -18.12 -25.85
CA PHE A 316 -16.40 -19.43 -25.96
C PHE A 316 -16.58 -20.27 -24.69
N ASN A 317 -17.24 -21.42 -24.81
CA ASN A 317 -17.40 -22.42 -23.75
C ASN A 317 -17.85 -21.89 -22.37
N THR A 318 -18.78 -20.94 -22.38
CA THR A 318 -19.26 -20.26 -21.18
C THR A 318 -20.19 -21.15 -20.37
N ASP A 319 -20.15 -21.07 -19.06
CA ASP A 319 -21.15 -21.67 -18.16
C ASP A 319 -22.55 -21.15 -18.51
N ALA A 320 -23.53 -22.05 -18.52
CA ALA A 320 -24.88 -21.75 -18.96
C ALA A 320 -25.59 -20.69 -18.08
N ALA A 321 -25.36 -20.71 -16.77
CA ALA A 321 -25.96 -19.74 -15.85
C ALA A 321 -25.30 -18.36 -15.99
N ALA A 322 -23.98 -18.31 -16.13
CA ALA A 322 -23.25 -17.08 -16.37
C ALA A 322 -23.64 -16.44 -17.70
N LEU A 323 -23.71 -17.23 -18.79
CA LEU A 323 -24.13 -16.74 -20.10
C LEU A 323 -25.56 -16.17 -20.08
N ARG A 324 -26.52 -16.85 -19.44
CA ARG A 324 -27.87 -16.32 -19.29
C ARG A 324 -27.93 -15.06 -18.49
N ALA A 325 -27.21 -14.99 -17.37
CA ALA A 325 -27.15 -13.81 -16.52
C ALA A 325 -26.56 -12.59 -17.28
N MET A 326 -25.52 -12.80 -18.08
CA MET A 326 -24.95 -11.76 -18.95
C MET A 326 -26.01 -11.26 -19.96
N LEU A 327 -26.67 -12.18 -20.66
CA LEU A 327 -27.70 -11.84 -21.65
C LEU A 327 -28.90 -11.09 -21.03
N ASP A 328 -29.33 -11.52 -19.84
CA ASP A 328 -30.43 -10.88 -19.10
C ASP A 328 -30.00 -9.47 -18.65
N SER A 329 -28.76 -9.24 -18.24
CA SER A 329 -28.25 -7.91 -17.85
C SER A 329 -28.29 -6.90 -19.01
N VAL A 330 -28.15 -7.39 -20.25
CA VAL A 330 -28.29 -6.54 -21.44
C VAL A 330 -29.78 -6.26 -21.74
N LEU A 331 -30.66 -7.25 -21.56
CA LEU A 331 -32.09 -7.05 -21.74
C LEU A 331 -32.69 -6.08 -20.72
N ASP A 332 -32.11 -6.03 -19.51
CA ASP A 332 -32.55 -5.17 -18.41
C ASP A 332 -32.05 -3.71 -18.54
N GLN A 333 -31.30 -3.33 -19.59
CA GLN A 333 -30.85 -1.98 -19.79
C GLN A 333 -32.00 -0.98 -19.92
N VAL A 334 -31.98 0.06 -19.10
CA VAL A 334 -33.04 1.12 -19.08
C VAL A 334 -33.02 1.94 -20.38
N TYR A 335 -31.83 2.09 -20.99
CA TYR A 335 -31.65 2.81 -22.26
C TYR A 335 -31.99 1.91 -23.45
N PRO A 336 -32.96 2.25 -24.31
CA PRO A 336 -33.53 1.31 -25.29
C PRO A 336 -32.80 1.27 -26.64
N TYR A 337 -31.84 2.18 -26.91
CA TYR A 337 -31.21 2.27 -28.23
C TYR A 337 -29.91 1.48 -28.31
N TRP A 338 -30.03 0.16 -28.27
CA TRP A 338 -28.90 -0.76 -28.34
C TRP A 338 -29.15 -1.95 -29.28
N GLU A 339 -28.09 -2.63 -29.62
CA GLU A 339 -28.05 -3.95 -30.21
C GLU A 339 -26.95 -4.80 -29.56
N LEU A 340 -27.16 -6.11 -29.52
CA LEU A 340 -26.23 -7.08 -28.96
C LEU A 340 -25.68 -7.95 -30.09
N CYS A 341 -24.35 -7.90 -30.28
CA CYS A 341 -23.63 -8.65 -31.30
C CYS A 341 -22.79 -9.76 -30.64
N LEU A 342 -23.26 -11.01 -30.74
CA LEU A 342 -22.67 -12.18 -30.11
C LEU A 342 -21.90 -12.98 -31.15
N ALA A 343 -20.59 -13.21 -30.91
CA ALA A 343 -19.76 -14.06 -31.76
C ALA A 343 -19.34 -15.32 -31.01
N ASN A 344 -20.01 -16.44 -31.29
CA ASN A 344 -19.65 -17.75 -30.78
C ASN A 344 -18.41 -18.28 -31.51
N ASP A 345 -17.29 -18.33 -30.84
CA ASP A 345 -15.98 -18.72 -31.36
C ASP A 345 -15.80 -20.24 -31.45
N GLY A 346 -16.77 -20.93 -32.06
CA GLY A 346 -16.72 -22.39 -32.20
C GLY A 346 -16.80 -23.17 -30.89
N SER A 347 -17.65 -22.72 -29.95
CA SER A 347 -17.84 -23.40 -28.67
C SER A 347 -18.19 -24.89 -28.88
N THR A 348 -17.55 -25.76 -28.10
CA THR A 348 -17.76 -27.21 -28.11
C THR A 348 -18.89 -27.67 -27.19
N GLU A 349 -19.26 -26.81 -26.22
CA GLU A 349 -20.36 -27.04 -25.28
C GLU A 349 -21.71 -26.77 -25.96
N PRO A 350 -22.57 -27.82 -26.18
CA PRO A 350 -23.81 -27.69 -26.96
C PRO A 350 -24.81 -26.67 -26.40
N GLN A 351 -24.83 -26.49 -25.07
CA GLN A 351 -25.73 -25.55 -24.40
C GLN A 351 -25.46 -24.10 -24.78
N VAL A 352 -24.19 -23.73 -25.08
CA VAL A 352 -23.83 -22.36 -25.48
C VAL A 352 -24.58 -21.96 -26.72
N ARG A 353 -24.52 -22.79 -27.79
CA ARG A 353 -25.23 -22.53 -29.04
C ARG A 353 -26.73 -22.43 -28.82
N ALA A 354 -27.30 -23.40 -28.08
CA ALA A 354 -28.75 -23.43 -27.82
C ALA A 354 -29.24 -22.16 -27.10
N ILE A 355 -28.47 -21.64 -26.12
CA ILE A 355 -28.82 -20.43 -25.39
C ILE A 355 -28.74 -19.20 -26.33
N LEU A 356 -27.68 -19.10 -27.13
CA LEU A 356 -27.52 -17.97 -28.06
C LEU A 356 -28.68 -17.94 -29.09
N ASP A 357 -29.04 -19.09 -29.67
CA ASP A 357 -30.15 -19.20 -30.61
C ASP A 357 -31.52 -18.88 -29.95
N GLU A 358 -31.71 -19.29 -28.68
CA GLU A 358 -32.88 -18.94 -27.88
C GLU A 358 -33.03 -17.44 -27.71
N TYR A 359 -31.95 -16.73 -27.30
CA TYR A 359 -31.98 -15.29 -27.05
C TYR A 359 -32.07 -14.46 -28.34
N GLN A 360 -31.46 -14.94 -29.43
CA GLN A 360 -31.66 -14.32 -30.74
C GLN A 360 -33.15 -14.37 -31.17
N GLY A 361 -33.87 -15.42 -30.83
CA GLY A 361 -35.31 -15.53 -31.06
C GLY A 361 -36.18 -14.58 -30.22
N ARG A 362 -35.64 -14.06 -29.10
CA ARG A 362 -36.37 -13.13 -28.19
C ARG A 362 -36.42 -11.69 -28.68
N SER A 363 -35.37 -11.21 -29.39
CA SER A 363 -35.27 -9.80 -29.81
C SER A 363 -34.55 -9.66 -31.14
N PRO A 364 -35.07 -8.87 -32.09
CA PRO A 364 -34.37 -8.52 -33.33
C PRO A 364 -33.10 -7.68 -33.11
N SER A 365 -32.92 -7.12 -31.92
CA SER A 365 -31.69 -6.39 -31.57
C SER A 365 -30.55 -7.34 -31.19
N ILE A 366 -30.78 -8.65 -31.07
CA ILE A 366 -29.74 -9.62 -30.75
C ILE A 366 -29.30 -10.30 -32.05
N LYS A 367 -28.04 -10.17 -32.39
CA LYS A 367 -27.40 -10.74 -33.57
C LYS A 367 -26.38 -11.79 -33.12
N VAL A 368 -26.43 -12.99 -33.73
CA VAL A 368 -25.53 -14.11 -33.39
C VAL A 368 -24.75 -14.54 -34.62
N HIS A 369 -23.44 -14.65 -34.48
CA HIS A 369 -22.53 -15.28 -35.44
C HIS A 369 -21.97 -16.57 -34.81
N HIS A 370 -22.04 -17.72 -35.53
CA HIS A 370 -21.46 -18.96 -35.10
C HIS A 370 -20.25 -19.31 -35.95
N GLY A 371 -19.05 -19.11 -35.40
CA GLY A 371 -17.81 -19.58 -35.99
C GLY A 371 -17.71 -21.11 -36.06
N PRO A 372 -17.11 -21.68 -37.12
CA PRO A 372 -16.99 -23.14 -37.26
C PRO A 372 -15.90 -23.73 -36.32
N ILE A 373 -14.92 -22.97 -35.96
CA ILE A 373 -13.77 -23.32 -35.08
C ILE A 373 -13.35 -22.11 -34.27
N SER A 374 -12.70 -22.34 -33.12
CA SER A 374 -12.15 -21.23 -32.32
C SER A 374 -10.96 -20.59 -33.03
N ARG A 375 -10.96 -19.26 -33.07
CA ARG A 375 -9.89 -18.39 -33.56
C ARG A 375 -9.43 -17.39 -32.49
N HIS A 376 -9.79 -17.67 -31.25
CA HIS A 376 -9.53 -16.84 -30.08
C HIS A 376 -10.26 -15.48 -30.04
N ILE A 377 -10.16 -14.82 -28.87
CA ILE A 377 -10.98 -13.66 -28.50
C ILE A 377 -10.84 -12.49 -29.48
N SER A 378 -9.65 -12.20 -30.03
CA SER A 378 -9.47 -11.09 -30.97
C SER A 378 -10.27 -11.27 -32.25
N ALA A 379 -10.23 -12.47 -32.85
CA ALA A 379 -11.00 -12.79 -34.05
C ALA A 379 -12.52 -12.83 -33.79
N ALA A 380 -12.92 -13.36 -32.65
CA ALA A 380 -14.33 -13.36 -32.23
C ALA A 380 -14.86 -11.94 -31.98
N SER A 381 -14.07 -11.08 -31.32
CA SER A 381 -14.43 -9.67 -31.13
C SER A 381 -14.58 -8.91 -32.46
N ASN A 382 -13.71 -9.19 -33.44
CA ASN A 382 -13.83 -8.61 -34.78
C ASN A 382 -15.08 -9.13 -35.50
N ALA A 383 -15.43 -10.42 -35.40
CA ALA A 383 -16.65 -10.97 -35.98
C ALA A 383 -17.92 -10.35 -35.34
N ALA A 384 -17.91 -10.06 -34.04
CA ALA A 384 -18.96 -9.30 -33.38
C ALA A 384 -19.02 -7.84 -33.87
N LEU A 385 -17.85 -7.21 -34.03
CA LEU A 385 -17.71 -5.82 -34.54
C LEU A 385 -18.23 -5.67 -35.98
N GLU A 386 -18.04 -6.66 -36.85
CA GLU A 386 -18.57 -6.68 -38.23
C GLU A 386 -20.10 -6.63 -38.26
N MET A 387 -20.79 -7.18 -37.26
CA MET A 387 -22.25 -7.11 -37.15
C MET A 387 -22.76 -5.78 -36.60
N ALA A 388 -21.86 -4.97 -35.96
CA ALA A 388 -22.20 -3.77 -35.24
C ALA A 388 -22.57 -2.62 -36.19
N THR A 389 -23.73 -1.99 -35.97
CA THR A 389 -24.25 -0.85 -36.73
C THR A 389 -24.42 0.41 -35.88
N GLY A 390 -24.22 0.32 -34.57
CA GLY A 390 -24.27 1.44 -33.63
C GLY A 390 -23.11 2.42 -33.80
N GLU A 391 -23.30 3.63 -33.33
CA GLU A 391 -22.29 4.68 -33.36
C GLU A 391 -21.16 4.42 -32.35
N PHE A 392 -21.50 3.75 -31.24
CA PHE A 392 -20.58 3.39 -30.17
C PHE A 392 -20.57 1.88 -29.94
N ILE A 393 -19.38 1.37 -29.65
CA ILE A 393 -19.14 -0.04 -29.35
C ILE A 393 -18.88 -0.16 -27.85
N ALA A 394 -19.68 -0.94 -27.16
CA ALA A 394 -19.48 -1.32 -25.75
C ALA A 394 -18.90 -2.73 -25.68
N LEU A 395 -17.84 -2.89 -24.90
CA LEU A 395 -17.15 -4.19 -24.71
C LEU A 395 -17.74 -4.93 -23.52
N LEU A 396 -18.18 -6.17 -23.71
CA LEU A 396 -18.71 -7.00 -22.64
C LEU A 396 -18.18 -8.44 -22.78
N ASP A 397 -17.70 -9.00 -21.68
CA ASP A 397 -17.29 -10.39 -21.63
C ASP A 397 -18.49 -11.33 -21.41
N HIS A 398 -18.41 -12.56 -21.93
CA HIS A 398 -19.53 -13.50 -22.01
C HIS A 398 -20.03 -14.06 -20.67
N ASP A 399 -19.30 -13.85 -19.58
CA ASP A 399 -19.57 -14.34 -18.22
C ASP A 399 -19.80 -13.22 -17.20
N ASP A 400 -19.71 -11.95 -17.62
CA ASP A 400 -19.82 -10.76 -16.79
C ASP A 400 -21.22 -10.11 -16.84
N LEU A 401 -21.44 -9.03 -16.08
CA LEU A 401 -22.72 -8.33 -16.03
C LEU A 401 -22.55 -6.83 -16.29
N LEU A 402 -23.51 -6.26 -17.00
CA LEU A 402 -23.70 -4.80 -17.03
C LEU A 402 -24.66 -4.37 -15.91
N ASP A 403 -24.35 -3.26 -15.25
CA ASP A 403 -25.35 -2.55 -14.46
C ASP A 403 -26.49 -2.07 -15.36
N HIS A 404 -27.74 -2.12 -14.89
CA HIS A 404 -28.92 -1.75 -15.69
C HIS A 404 -28.92 -0.30 -16.17
N LEU A 405 -28.12 0.60 -15.55
CA LEU A 405 -27.92 1.98 -15.95
C LEU A 405 -26.72 2.19 -16.89
N ALA A 406 -25.97 1.16 -17.22
CA ALA A 406 -24.70 1.30 -17.95
C ALA A 406 -24.83 2.11 -19.22
N LEU A 407 -25.79 1.77 -20.11
CA LEU A 407 -25.99 2.50 -21.36
C LEU A 407 -26.65 3.87 -21.16
N TYR A 408 -27.48 4.04 -20.13
CA TYR A 408 -28.09 5.31 -19.77
C TYR A 408 -27.03 6.34 -19.37
N GLU A 409 -26.12 5.96 -18.49
CA GLU A 409 -25.05 6.84 -18.01
C GLU A 409 -24.09 7.24 -19.15
N ASN A 410 -23.77 6.32 -20.05
CA ASN A 410 -23.02 6.62 -21.27
C ASN A 410 -23.77 7.61 -22.18
N ALA A 411 -25.08 7.45 -22.35
CA ALA A 411 -25.90 8.39 -23.11
C ALA A 411 -26.00 9.77 -22.44
N CYS A 412 -26.08 9.83 -21.11
CA CYS A 412 -26.00 11.09 -20.35
C CYS A 412 -24.67 11.81 -20.59
N LEU A 413 -23.55 11.08 -20.50
CA LEU A 413 -22.22 11.63 -20.74
C LEU A 413 -22.12 12.19 -22.17
N LEU A 414 -22.61 11.48 -23.18
CA LEU A 414 -22.61 11.92 -24.59
C LEU A 414 -23.51 13.13 -24.84
N ASN A 415 -24.56 13.32 -24.05
CA ASN A 415 -25.34 14.56 -24.08
C ASN A 415 -24.62 15.75 -23.45
N LYS A 416 -23.78 15.52 -22.42
CA LYS A 416 -22.94 16.56 -21.80
C LYS A 416 -21.69 16.84 -22.65
N PHE A 417 -21.06 15.78 -23.19
CA PHE A 417 -19.83 15.83 -23.97
C PHE A 417 -20.03 15.17 -25.36
N PRO A 418 -20.68 15.83 -26.34
CA PRO A 418 -21.03 15.22 -27.64
C PRO A 418 -19.83 14.81 -28.51
N LYS A 419 -18.63 15.25 -28.15
CA LYS A 419 -17.37 14.91 -28.83
C LYS A 419 -16.65 13.72 -28.24
N ALA A 420 -17.13 13.14 -27.10
CA ALA A 420 -16.51 12.00 -26.49
C ALA A 420 -16.35 10.85 -27.49
N GLU A 421 -15.16 10.26 -27.56
CA GLU A 421 -14.83 9.17 -28.46
C GLU A 421 -14.45 7.88 -27.73
N ILE A 422 -13.94 8.01 -26.49
CA ILE A 422 -13.68 6.89 -25.59
C ILE A 422 -14.32 7.21 -24.23
N ILE A 423 -15.08 6.27 -23.69
CA ILE A 423 -15.69 6.39 -22.38
C ILE A 423 -15.36 5.13 -21.61
N TYR A 424 -15.05 5.26 -20.31
CA TYR A 424 -14.91 4.12 -19.41
C TYR A 424 -15.56 4.42 -18.05
N SER A 425 -15.90 3.37 -17.32
CA SER A 425 -16.54 3.49 -16.01
C SER A 425 -15.76 2.77 -14.91
N ASP A 426 -16.19 2.95 -13.66
CA ASP A 426 -15.77 2.12 -12.55
C ASP A 426 -16.32 0.69 -12.70
N GLU A 427 -15.68 -0.26 -12.03
CA GLU A 427 -16.07 -1.67 -12.02
C GLU A 427 -15.96 -2.26 -10.63
N ASP A 428 -16.60 -3.40 -10.39
CA ASP A 428 -16.40 -4.22 -9.21
C ASP A 428 -16.38 -5.70 -9.56
N LYS A 429 -16.18 -6.55 -8.57
CA LYS A 429 -16.31 -8.00 -8.74
C LYS A 429 -17.65 -8.50 -8.21
N ILE A 430 -18.15 -9.58 -8.81
CA ILE A 430 -19.35 -10.29 -8.36
C ILE A 430 -19.07 -11.79 -8.23
N ASN A 431 -19.40 -12.38 -7.08
CA ASN A 431 -19.25 -13.81 -6.88
C ASN A 431 -20.47 -14.62 -7.37
N GLN A 432 -20.40 -15.96 -7.29
CA GLN A 432 -21.48 -16.86 -7.71
C GLN A 432 -22.79 -16.68 -6.93
N ARG A 433 -22.74 -16.07 -5.71
CA ARG A 433 -23.93 -15.78 -4.89
C ARG A 433 -24.54 -14.42 -5.19
N GLY A 434 -23.93 -13.64 -6.10
CA GLY A 434 -24.38 -12.31 -6.43
C GLY A 434 -23.87 -11.20 -5.48
N LEU A 435 -22.94 -11.54 -4.56
CA LEU A 435 -22.29 -10.53 -3.71
C LEU A 435 -21.27 -9.75 -4.53
N ARG A 436 -21.40 -8.42 -4.52
CA ARG A 436 -20.49 -7.48 -5.15
C ARG A 436 -19.38 -7.09 -4.15
N TYR A 437 -18.13 -7.01 -4.60
CA TYR A 437 -16.96 -6.70 -3.76
C TYR A 437 -15.78 -6.17 -4.58
N GLU A 438 -14.74 -5.71 -3.93
CA GLU A 438 -13.53 -5.14 -4.56
C GLU A 438 -13.84 -4.10 -5.65
N PRO A 439 -14.51 -2.98 -5.31
CA PRO A 439 -14.76 -1.93 -6.29
C PRO A 439 -13.47 -1.28 -6.73
N PHE A 440 -13.31 -1.09 -8.04
CA PHE A 440 -12.25 -0.30 -8.61
C PHE A 440 -12.78 1.09 -8.99
N MET A 441 -12.61 2.05 -8.08
CA MET A 441 -12.91 3.47 -8.29
C MET A 441 -11.75 4.10 -9.06
N LYS A 442 -11.96 4.37 -10.34
CA LYS A 442 -10.91 4.76 -11.28
C LYS A 442 -10.69 6.28 -11.25
N PRO A 443 -9.52 6.77 -11.65
CA PRO A 443 -9.31 8.19 -11.92
C PRO A 443 -9.86 8.54 -13.30
N ASP A 444 -9.97 9.83 -13.58
CA ASP A 444 -10.10 10.34 -14.95
C ASP A 444 -8.87 9.97 -15.79
N TRP A 445 -8.89 10.33 -17.08
CA TRP A 445 -7.86 9.90 -18.01
C TRP A 445 -6.44 10.18 -17.53
N SER A 446 -5.72 9.08 -17.25
CA SER A 446 -4.38 9.06 -16.67
C SER A 446 -3.44 8.26 -17.57
N PRO A 447 -2.89 8.87 -18.64
CA PRO A 447 -2.08 8.15 -19.64
C PRO A 447 -0.81 7.52 -19.05
N GLU A 448 -0.26 8.05 -17.97
CA GLU A 448 0.90 7.49 -17.29
C GLU A 448 0.51 6.28 -16.42
N LEU A 449 -0.67 6.27 -15.84
CA LEU A 449 -1.20 5.08 -15.16
C LEU A 449 -1.51 3.96 -16.17
N LEU A 450 -1.94 4.32 -17.38
CA LEU A 450 -2.13 3.33 -18.46
C LEU A 450 -0.82 2.64 -18.85
N LEU A 451 0.34 3.29 -18.68
CA LEU A 451 1.64 2.62 -18.91
C LEU A 451 1.99 1.61 -17.81
N LEU A 452 1.40 1.75 -16.61
CA LEU A 452 1.58 0.81 -15.51
C LEU A 452 0.62 -0.38 -15.63
N GLN A 453 -0.64 -0.14 -16.01
CA GLN A 453 -1.68 -1.17 -16.05
C GLN A 453 -2.86 -0.76 -16.95
N MET A 454 -3.62 -1.76 -17.40
CA MET A 454 -4.91 -1.57 -18.09
C MET A 454 -5.98 -1.12 -17.08
N TYR A 455 -5.87 0.10 -16.53
CA TYR A 455 -6.78 0.57 -15.48
C TYR A 455 -8.18 0.94 -15.98
N THR A 456 -8.34 1.27 -17.26
CA THR A 456 -9.65 1.61 -17.82
C THR A 456 -10.61 0.42 -17.84
N GLY A 457 -10.08 -0.82 -17.98
CA GLY A 457 -10.78 -2.10 -17.84
C GLY A 457 -12.17 -2.11 -18.46
N HIS A 458 -13.12 -2.48 -17.63
CA HIS A 458 -14.55 -2.51 -17.96
C HIS A 458 -15.29 -1.36 -17.26
N LEU A 459 -16.35 -0.78 -17.78
CA LEU A 459 -16.91 -0.90 -19.11
C LEU A 459 -16.14 0.04 -20.05
N GLY A 460 -15.59 -0.47 -21.15
CA GLY A 460 -15.02 0.34 -22.19
C GLY A 460 -16.03 0.61 -23.31
N VAL A 461 -16.27 1.87 -23.66
CA VAL A 461 -17.16 2.28 -24.76
C VAL A 461 -16.38 3.17 -25.72
N TYR A 462 -16.40 2.82 -27.00
CA TYR A 462 -15.59 3.46 -28.02
C TYR A 462 -16.46 3.90 -29.19
N LYS A 463 -16.19 5.09 -29.75
CA LYS A 463 -16.80 5.48 -31.01
C LYS A 463 -16.37 4.50 -32.11
N LYS A 464 -17.34 3.93 -32.86
CA LYS A 464 -17.06 2.91 -33.86
C LYS A 464 -16.02 3.35 -34.88
N GLU A 465 -16.13 4.57 -35.39
CA GLU A 465 -15.17 5.15 -36.34
C GLU A 465 -13.73 5.13 -35.84
N LEU A 466 -13.52 5.26 -34.53
CA LEU A 466 -12.17 5.22 -33.93
C LEU A 466 -11.60 3.80 -33.95
N ILE A 467 -12.43 2.79 -33.64
CA ILE A 467 -12.03 1.38 -33.75
C ILE A 467 -11.74 1.01 -35.20
N ASP A 468 -12.58 1.45 -36.14
CA ASP A 468 -12.38 1.19 -37.56
C ASP A 468 -11.06 1.80 -38.08
N LYS A 469 -10.69 3.02 -37.64
CA LYS A 469 -9.43 3.68 -37.98
C LYS A 469 -8.20 2.90 -37.54
N VAL A 470 -8.25 2.23 -36.39
CA VAL A 470 -7.12 1.41 -35.90
C VAL A 470 -7.15 -0.03 -36.42
N GLY A 471 -8.20 -0.42 -37.17
CA GLY A 471 -8.33 -1.74 -37.80
C GLY A 471 -8.86 -2.83 -36.85
N GLY A 472 -9.63 -2.48 -35.82
CA GLY A 472 -10.23 -3.42 -34.88
C GLY A 472 -9.24 -4.03 -33.89
N PHE A 473 -9.53 -5.25 -33.41
CA PHE A 473 -8.70 -6.02 -32.51
C PHE A 473 -7.61 -6.78 -33.27
N ARG A 474 -6.36 -6.72 -32.79
CA ARG A 474 -5.22 -7.40 -33.42
C ARG A 474 -5.08 -8.83 -32.91
N GLU A 475 -4.96 -9.81 -33.82
CA GLU A 475 -4.57 -11.17 -33.48
C GLU A 475 -3.12 -11.20 -32.97
N GLY A 476 -2.82 -12.09 -32.02
CA GLY A 476 -1.51 -12.17 -31.34
C GLY A 476 -1.37 -11.28 -30.10
N TYR A 477 -2.50 -10.72 -29.61
CA TYR A 477 -2.59 -9.95 -28.36
C TYR A 477 -3.71 -10.50 -27.45
N GLU A 478 -4.08 -11.76 -27.64
CA GLU A 478 -5.14 -12.42 -26.88
C GLU A 478 -4.88 -12.35 -25.38
N GLY A 479 -5.92 -12.06 -24.62
CA GLY A 479 -5.90 -11.83 -23.17
C GLY A 479 -5.47 -10.43 -22.76
N SER A 480 -5.04 -9.59 -23.74
CA SER A 480 -4.78 -8.16 -23.58
C SER A 480 -5.14 -7.38 -24.86
N GLN A 481 -6.11 -7.90 -25.63
CA GLN A 481 -6.59 -7.30 -26.86
C GLN A 481 -7.29 -5.95 -26.63
N ASP A 482 -7.91 -5.78 -25.50
CA ASP A 482 -8.52 -4.54 -24.99
C ASP A 482 -7.45 -3.51 -24.62
N TYR A 483 -6.39 -3.95 -23.96
CA TYR A 483 -5.23 -3.09 -23.65
C TYR A 483 -4.54 -2.60 -24.93
N ASP A 484 -4.32 -3.50 -25.89
CA ASP A 484 -3.82 -3.13 -27.21
C ASP A 484 -4.75 -2.10 -27.93
N LEU A 485 -6.08 -2.30 -27.82
CA LEU A 485 -7.07 -1.41 -28.42
C LEU A 485 -7.00 0.01 -27.81
N ILE A 486 -7.06 0.15 -26.48
CA ILE A 486 -7.01 1.46 -25.83
C ILE A 486 -5.68 2.18 -26.06
N LEU A 487 -4.54 1.44 -26.07
CA LEU A 487 -3.24 2.02 -26.38
C LEU A 487 -3.18 2.61 -27.80
N ARG A 488 -3.83 1.98 -28.81
CA ARG A 488 -3.88 2.47 -30.19
C ARG A 488 -4.89 3.58 -30.37
N THR A 489 -6.07 3.45 -29.80
CA THR A 489 -7.16 4.43 -29.95
C THR A 489 -6.86 5.73 -29.21
N SER A 490 -6.28 5.67 -28.01
CA SER A 490 -5.91 6.86 -27.23
C SER A 490 -4.80 7.71 -27.86
N GLU A 491 -4.07 7.18 -28.86
CA GLU A 491 -3.11 7.95 -29.65
C GLU A 491 -3.81 8.88 -30.67
N LEU A 492 -5.06 8.58 -31.04
CA LEU A 492 -5.81 9.28 -32.08
C LEU A 492 -6.79 10.34 -31.55
N THR A 493 -7.10 10.32 -30.25
CA THR A 493 -8.08 11.23 -29.65
C THR A 493 -7.63 11.77 -28.29
N ARG A 494 -8.19 12.93 -27.91
CA ARG A 494 -8.11 13.52 -26.57
C ARG A 494 -9.48 13.50 -25.85
N GLU A 495 -10.53 13.10 -26.55
CA GLU A 495 -11.91 13.07 -26.09
C GLU A 495 -12.17 11.75 -25.32
N ILE A 496 -11.44 11.56 -24.24
CA ILE A 496 -11.50 10.36 -23.37
C ILE A 496 -12.13 10.78 -22.04
N HIS A 497 -13.23 10.15 -21.67
CA HIS A 497 -14.02 10.53 -20.51
C HIS A 497 -14.28 9.35 -19.58
N HIS A 498 -14.34 9.62 -18.29
CA HIS A 498 -14.64 8.68 -17.22
C HIS A 498 -16.04 8.91 -16.66
N ILE A 499 -16.75 7.84 -16.36
CA ILE A 499 -18.00 7.85 -15.58
C ILE A 499 -17.67 7.27 -14.20
N PRO A 500 -17.63 8.07 -13.12
CA PRO A 500 -17.29 7.61 -11.78
C PRO A 500 -18.48 6.87 -11.13
N LYS A 501 -18.98 5.84 -11.81
CA LYS A 501 -20.03 4.93 -11.35
C LYS A 501 -19.66 3.51 -11.70
N VAL A 502 -19.99 2.56 -10.80
CA VAL A 502 -19.78 1.12 -11.05
C VAL A 502 -20.88 0.64 -12.00
N LEU A 503 -20.51 0.49 -13.27
CA LEU A 503 -21.43 0.11 -14.36
C LEU A 503 -21.14 -1.28 -14.93
N TYR A 504 -20.16 -1.98 -14.39
CA TYR A 504 -19.73 -3.30 -14.83
C TYR A 504 -19.37 -4.17 -13.63
N HIS A 505 -19.78 -5.46 -13.67
CA HIS A 505 -19.56 -6.41 -12.59
C HIS A 505 -18.77 -7.61 -13.14
N TRP A 506 -17.49 -7.69 -12.78
CA TRP A 506 -16.58 -8.75 -13.21
C TRP A 506 -16.78 -10.01 -12.40
N ARG A 507 -17.26 -11.07 -13.04
CA ARG A 507 -17.61 -12.33 -12.36
C ARG A 507 -16.37 -13.14 -12.00
N THR A 508 -16.30 -13.56 -10.73
CA THR A 508 -15.27 -14.46 -10.25
C THR A 508 -15.74 -15.92 -10.38
N ILE A 509 -15.15 -16.61 -11.37
CA ILE A 509 -15.38 -18.04 -11.62
C ILE A 509 -14.04 -18.76 -11.41
N GLU A 510 -14.09 -20.00 -10.91
CA GLU A 510 -12.88 -20.83 -10.75
C GLU A 510 -12.15 -20.98 -12.11
N GLY A 511 -10.84 -20.67 -12.15
CA GLY A 511 -10.03 -20.66 -13.37
C GLY A 511 -10.09 -19.37 -14.20
N SER A 512 -10.87 -18.35 -13.78
CA SER A 512 -10.82 -17.02 -14.40
C SER A 512 -9.64 -16.19 -13.83
N THR A 513 -9.19 -15.20 -14.61
CA THR A 513 -8.19 -14.22 -14.13
C THR A 513 -8.69 -13.39 -12.95
N ALA A 514 -9.99 -13.26 -12.80
CA ALA A 514 -10.61 -12.58 -11.65
C ALA A 514 -10.42 -13.37 -10.34
N ALA A 515 -10.42 -14.73 -10.42
CA ALA A 515 -10.23 -15.62 -9.28
C ALA A 515 -8.74 -15.94 -9.01
N ASP A 516 -7.94 -16.13 -10.07
CA ASP A 516 -6.51 -16.43 -9.99
C ASP A 516 -5.74 -15.69 -11.09
N PRO A 517 -5.06 -14.59 -10.72
CA PRO A 517 -4.24 -13.83 -11.68
C PRO A 517 -3.14 -14.65 -12.35
N SER A 518 -2.68 -15.77 -11.77
CA SER A 518 -1.64 -16.61 -12.37
C SER A 518 -2.15 -17.54 -13.48
N ALA A 519 -3.48 -17.72 -13.61
CA ALA A 519 -4.10 -18.67 -14.52
C ALA A 519 -3.83 -18.43 -16.02
N LYS A 520 -3.53 -17.17 -16.41
CA LYS A 520 -3.34 -16.76 -17.82
C LYS A 520 -2.07 -15.94 -18.03
N GLU A 521 -0.92 -16.53 -17.77
CA GLU A 521 0.36 -15.81 -17.92
C GLU A 521 0.58 -15.26 -19.35
N TYR A 522 0.06 -15.93 -20.39
CA TYR A 522 0.15 -15.46 -21.78
C TYR A 522 -0.48 -14.07 -21.97
N ALA A 523 -1.53 -13.74 -21.21
CA ALA A 523 -2.17 -12.43 -21.26
C ALA A 523 -1.21 -11.30 -20.87
N TYR A 524 -0.39 -11.53 -19.84
CA TYR A 524 0.59 -10.53 -19.39
C TYR A 524 1.77 -10.35 -20.36
N VAL A 525 2.14 -11.42 -21.06
CA VAL A 525 3.11 -11.33 -22.17
C VAL A 525 2.54 -10.51 -23.32
N SER A 526 1.26 -10.76 -23.68
CA SER A 526 0.55 -9.99 -24.71
C SER A 526 0.43 -8.51 -24.34
N GLY A 527 0.16 -8.21 -23.06
CA GLY A 527 0.09 -6.84 -22.55
C GLY A 527 1.43 -6.12 -22.60
N GLN A 528 2.53 -6.78 -22.23
CA GLN A 528 3.88 -6.23 -22.38
C GLN A 528 4.19 -5.91 -23.85
N LYS A 529 3.83 -6.82 -24.77
CA LYS A 529 4.01 -6.63 -26.22
C LYS A 529 3.18 -5.43 -26.72
N ALA A 530 1.91 -5.32 -26.31
CA ALA A 530 1.05 -4.20 -26.67
C ALA A 530 1.63 -2.87 -26.20
N LEU A 531 2.13 -2.82 -24.97
CA LEU A 531 2.78 -1.64 -24.41
C LEU A 531 4.09 -1.29 -25.12
N GLN A 532 4.93 -2.27 -25.43
CA GLN A 532 6.16 -2.05 -26.18
C GLN A 532 5.87 -1.50 -27.59
N ASP A 533 4.84 -2.02 -28.27
CA ASP A 533 4.41 -1.50 -29.56
C ASP A 533 3.92 -0.05 -29.46
N ALA A 534 3.16 0.28 -28.43
CA ALA A 534 2.67 1.66 -28.20
C ALA A 534 3.85 2.63 -27.97
N VAL A 535 4.82 2.23 -27.15
CA VAL A 535 6.05 2.99 -26.89
C VAL A 535 6.81 3.23 -28.21
N THR A 536 6.95 2.19 -29.03
CA THR A 536 7.64 2.25 -30.33
C THR A 536 6.89 3.14 -31.34
N ARG A 537 5.56 3.02 -31.46
CA ARG A 537 4.73 3.87 -32.32
C ARG A 537 4.81 5.36 -31.97
N ARG A 538 4.93 5.66 -30.68
CA ARG A 538 5.10 7.03 -30.15
C ARG A 538 6.49 7.59 -30.41
N GLY A 539 7.40 6.80 -31.00
CA GLY A 539 8.79 7.19 -31.26
C GLY A 539 9.61 7.35 -29.98
N LEU A 540 9.18 6.71 -28.89
CA LEU A 540 9.84 6.79 -27.60
C LEU A 540 10.99 5.77 -27.53
N ARG A 541 12.17 6.22 -27.13
CA ARG A 541 13.27 5.32 -26.79
C ARG A 541 13.06 4.79 -25.38
N ALA A 542 12.22 3.78 -25.26
CA ALA A 542 11.90 3.21 -23.97
C ALA A 542 11.62 1.70 -24.10
N HIS A 543 11.76 1.00 -22.99
CA HIS A 543 11.53 -0.43 -22.88
C HIS A 543 10.39 -0.71 -21.89
N ALA A 544 9.46 -1.59 -22.28
CA ALA A 544 8.38 -2.06 -21.45
C ALA A 544 8.72 -3.43 -20.85
N ALA A 545 8.65 -3.56 -19.54
CA ALA A 545 8.90 -4.81 -18.82
C ALA A 545 7.77 -5.12 -17.86
N ARG A 546 7.56 -6.41 -17.56
CA ARG A 546 6.63 -6.85 -16.49
C ARG A 546 7.26 -6.60 -15.13
N ILE A 547 6.47 -6.15 -14.16
CA ILE A 547 6.93 -6.01 -12.78
C ILE A 547 6.88 -7.39 -12.11
N PRO A 548 8.00 -7.91 -11.56
CA PRO A 548 8.05 -9.23 -10.93
C PRO A 548 7.02 -9.38 -9.81
N ARG A 549 6.29 -10.51 -9.81
CA ARG A 549 5.24 -10.82 -8.81
C ARG A 549 4.06 -9.84 -8.77
N ALA A 550 3.87 -9.04 -9.82
CA ALA A 550 2.75 -8.12 -9.96
C ALA A 550 2.07 -8.37 -11.33
N TYR A 551 1.12 -9.27 -11.36
CA TYR A 551 0.41 -9.68 -12.57
C TYR A 551 -0.33 -8.49 -13.20
N GLY A 552 -0.20 -8.34 -14.53
CA GLY A 552 -0.83 -7.25 -15.28
C GLY A 552 -0.23 -5.86 -15.03
N MET A 553 0.92 -5.78 -14.33
CA MET A 553 1.64 -4.54 -14.06
C MET A 553 2.93 -4.47 -14.85
N TYR A 554 3.20 -3.29 -15.38
CA TYR A 554 4.34 -3.03 -16.26
C TYR A 554 5.14 -1.81 -15.81
N SER A 555 6.40 -1.78 -16.18
CA SER A 555 7.25 -0.59 -16.06
C SER A 555 7.74 -0.17 -17.43
N VAL A 556 7.77 1.14 -17.67
CA VAL A 556 8.39 1.72 -18.89
C VAL A 556 9.62 2.49 -18.47
N THR A 557 10.78 2.00 -18.92
CA THR A 557 12.09 2.61 -18.65
C THR A 557 12.57 3.31 -19.91
N TYR A 558 12.81 4.61 -19.81
CA TYR A 558 13.32 5.41 -20.92
C TYR A 558 14.84 5.27 -21.01
N SER A 559 15.38 5.01 -22.23
CA SER A 559 16.81 4.87 -22.43
C SER A 559 17.34 5.89 -23.43
N SER A 560 18.58 6.31 -23.22
CA SER A 560 19.33 7.14 -24.18
C SER A 560 20.13 6.30 -25.19
N ALA A 561 20.28 4.99 -24.99
CA ALA A 561 21.04 4.06 -25.82
C ALA A 561 20.34 2.69 -25.93
N ASP A 562 20.76 1.87 -26.90
CA ASP A 562 20.20 0.54 -27.21
C ASP A 562 20.29 -0.43 -26.03
N ALA A 563 19.22 -0.51 -25.24
CA ALA A 563 19.06 -1.48 -24.15
C ALA A 563 18.43 -2.77 -24.69
N ASN A 564 19.24 -3.71 -25.19
CA ASN A 564 18.81 -5.02 -25.70
C ASN A 564 19.15 -6.17 -24.75
N ALA A 565 18.99 -6.02 -23.44
CA ALA A 565 19.29 -7.09 -22.49
C ALA A 565 18.04 -7.53 -21.74
N THR A 566 17.26 -8.40 -22.38
CA THR A 566 16.18 -9.15 -21.74
C THR A 566 16.54 -10.64 -21.72
N ASN A 567 16.00 -11.40 -20.72
CA ASN A 567 16.06 -12.86 -20.75
C ASN A 567 15.11 -13.42 -21.83
N GLU A 568 15.12 -14.74 -22.04
CA GLU A 568 14.25 -15.43 -23.02
C GLU A 568 12.74 -15.24 -22.72
N GLN A 569 12.38 -14.84 -21.51
CA GLN A 569 11.00 -14.53 -21.07
C GLN A 569 10.63 -13.05 -21.26
N GLY A 570 11.54 -12.21 -21.76
CA GLY A 570 11.32 -10.77 -21.95
C GLY A 570 11.44 -9.94 -20.68
N ASP A 571 11.97 -10.50 -19.59
CA ASP A 571 12.26 -9.77 -18.37
C ASP A 571 13.64 -9.12 -18.45
N LEU A 572 13.78 -7.92 -17.89
CA LEU A 572 15.08 -7.24 -17.83
C LEU A 572 16.04 -8.01 -16.92
N LEU A 573 17.27 -8.27 -17.42
CA LEU A 573 18.30 -8.94 -16.63
C LEU A 573 18.78 -8.06 -15.48
N PRO A 574 18.95 -8.60 -14.24
CA PRO A 574 19.52 -7.85 -13.13
C PRO A 574 20.94 -7.34 -13.51
N GLY A 575 21.17 -6.04 -13.38
CA GLY A 575 22.46 -5.40 -13.65
C GLY A 575 22.64 -4.80 -15.05
N THR A 576 21.66 -4.91 -15.95
CA THR A 576 21.73 -4.30 -17.31
C THR A 576 21.20 -2.84 -17.33
N TYR A 577 20.94 -2.27 -16.16
CA TYR A 577 20.47 -0.88 -16.00
C TYR A 577 21.59 0.16 -15.99
N ASP A 578 22.74 -0.20 -16.55
CA ASP A 578 23.77 0.79 -16.82
C ASP A 578 23.29 1.62 -18.02
N ILE A 579 22.37 2.56 -17.75
CA ILE A 579 22.15 3.69 -18.62
C ILE A 579 23.42 4.52 -18.48
N SER A 580 24.48 4.04 -19.09
CA SER A 580 25.57 4.93 -19.42
C SER A 580 24.92 6.07 -20.21
N PHE A 581 25.10 7.31 -19.75
CA PHE A 581 24.76 8.48 -20.54
C PHE A 581 25.64 8.41 -21.81
N ALA A 582 25.26 7.55 -22.77
CA ALA A 582 26.06 7.22 -23.95
C ALA A 582 26.25 8.42 -24.90
N GLU A 583 25.58 9.54 -24.61
CA GLU A 583 25.97 10.86 -25.07
C GLU A 583 26.06 11.77 -23.82
N GLU A 584 27.16 11.62 -23.07
CA GLU A 584 27.51 12.44 -21.88
C GLU A 584 27.43 13.95 -22.12
N SER A 585 27.35 14.41 -23.35
CA SER A 585 27.35 15.82 -23.72
C SER A 585 26.01 16.56 -23.62
N THR A 586 24.87 15.86 -23.38
CA THR A 586 23.53 16.47 -23.49
C THR A 586 22.77 16.66 -22.17
N LEU A 587 23.11 15.94 -21.11
CA LEU A 587 22.45 16.12 -19.81
C LEU A 587 22.97 17.42 -19.15
N SER A 588 22.05 18.37 -18.95
CA SER A 588 22.32 19.64 -18.25
C SER A 588 21.25 19.85 -17.19
N VAL A 589 21.59 19.55 -15.93
CA VAL A 589 20.66 19.62 -14.78
C VAL A 589 21.20 20.52 -13.70
N SER A 590 20.34 21.40 -13.20
CA SER A 590 20.58 22.16 -11.98
C SER A 590 19.74 21.58 -10.85
N VAL A 591 20.41 21.02 -9.83
CA VAL A 591 19.75 20.55 -8.61
C VAL A 591 19.67 21.70 -7.64
N VAL A 592 18.48 22.24 -7.42
CA VAL A 592 18.20 23.37 -6.52
C VAL A 592 17.76 22.84 -5.17
N ILE A 593 18.49 23.18 -4.12
CA ILE A 593 18.25 22.72 -2.75
C ILE A 593 17.97 23.94 -1.89
N PRO A 594 16.72 24.24 -1.57
CA PRO A 594 16.36 25.27 -0.62
C PRO A 594 16.67 24.80 0.81
N SER A 595 17.29 25.66 1.60
CA SER A 595 17.68 25.36 2.98
C SER A 595 17.34 26.54 3.90
N LEU A 596 16.48 26.28 4.88
CA LEU A 596 16.12 27.22 5.93
C LEU A 596 17.11 27.15 7.11
N GLU A 597 17.22 28.23 7.88
CA GLU A 597 18.08 28.26 9.07
C GLU A 597 17.47 27.38 10.20
N THR A 598 17.93 26.13 10.31
CA THR A 598 17.50 25.19 11.35
C THR A 598 18.68 24.49 12.02
N ALA A 599 18.46 23.93 13.20
CA ALA A 599 19.49 23.16 13.91
C ALA A 599 19.93 21.93 13.07
N GLY A 600 21.24 21.68 13.02
CA GLY A 600 21.80 20.52 12.30
C GLY A 600 21.86 20.65 10.77
N ARG A 601 21.61 21.83 10.20
CA ARG A 601 21.64 22.10 8.75
C ARG A 601 22.92 21.60 8.08
N SER A 602 24.11 21.93 8.62
CA SER A 602 25.37 21.49 8.01
C SER A 602 25.49 19.98 7.89
N LYS A 603 25.00 19.24 8.87
CA LYS A 603 25.00 17.77 8.85
C LYS A 603 24.03 17.20 7.82
N ARG A 604 22.80 17.76 7.70
CA ARG A 604 21.85 17.35 6.67
C ARG A 604 22.39 17.60 5.27
N LEU A 605 22.92 18.81 5.04
CA LEU A 605 23.54 19.16 3.76
C LEU A 605 24.74 18.27 3.42
N ALA A 606 25.59 17.93 4.38
CA ALA A 606 26.71 17.01 4.17
C ALA A 606 26.22 15.63 3.72
N ARG A 607 25.22 15.06 4.39
CA ARG A 607 24.60 13.76 4.00
C ARG A 607 24.00 13.81 2.60
N LEU A 608 23.23 14.86 2.31
CA LEU A 608 22.65 15.03 0.99
C LEU A 608 23.72 15.18 -0.11
N LEU A 609 24.78 15.93 0.14
CA LEU A 609 25.90 16.05 -0.78
C LEU A 609 26.59 14.70 -1.04
N VAL A 610 26.75 13.84 -0.01
CA VAL A 610 27.27 12.47 -0.21
C VAL A 610 26.38 11.67 -1.16
N LEU A 611 25.06 11.75 -1.04
CA LEU A 611 24.13 11.10 -1.97
C LEU A 611 24.26 11.61 -3.42
N LEU A 612 24.59 12.90 -3.58
CA LEU A 612 24.70 13.55 -4.88
C LEU A 612 26.08 13.41 -5.53
N LEU A 613 27.12 13.00 -4.79
CA LEU A 613 28.49 12.87 -5.32
C LEU A 613 28.58 12.03 -6.61
N PRO A 614 27.93 10.87 -6.75
CA PRO A 614 27.93 10.10 -8.00
C PRO A 614 27.42 10.91 -9.18
N LEU A 615 26.40 11.76 -8.97
CA LEU A 615 25.84 12.62 -10.02
C LEU A 615 26.75 13.81 -10.36
N LEU A 616 27.48 14.35 -9.36
CA LEU A 616 28.41 15.48 -9.55
C LEU A 616 29.63 15.10 -10.40
N LYS A 617 29.95 13.82 -10.56
CA LYS A 617 30.95 13.35 -11.54
C LYS A 617 30.55 13.68 -12.98
N HIS A 618 29.23 13.81 -13.24
CA HIS A 618 28.75 14.17 -14.56
C HIS A 618 28.93 15.67 -14.84
N PRO A 619 29.62 16.06 -15.92
CA PRO A 619 29.99 17.47 -16.17
C PRO A 619 28.79 18.42 -16.34
N GLY A 620 27.63 17.91 -16.76
CA GLY A 620 26.41 18.68 -16.94
C GLY A 620 25.53 18.80 -15.69
N VAL A 621 25.95 18.27 -14.53
CA VAL A 621 25.20 18.39 -13.27
C VAL A 621 25.84 19.43 -12.36
N GLN A 622 25.05 20.37 -11.87
CA GLN A 622 25.44 21.33 -10.83
C GLN A 622 24.42 21.32 -9.69
N VAL A 623 24.88 21.62 -8.48
CA VAL A 623 24.02 21.82 -7.31
C VAL A 623 24.01 23.32 -6.98
N VAL A 624 22.83 23.85 -6.69
CA VAL A 624 22.60 25.21 -6.21
C VAL A 624 21.97 25.14 -4.83
N LEU A 625 22.78 25.36 -3.80
CA LEU A 625 22.32 25.47 -2.41
C LEU A 625 21.79 26.88 -2.19
N VAL A 626 20.51 27.00 -1.86
CA VAL A 626 19.89 28.29 -1.59
C VAL A 626 19.64 28.42 -0.10
N ILE A 627 20.43 29.27 0.53
CA ILE A 627 20.46 29.46 1.99
C ILE A 627 19.54 30.61 2.36
N GLY A 628 18.48 30.32 3.09
CA GLY A 628 17.62 31.34 3.68
C GLY A 628 18.15 31.85 4.99
N GLY A 629 18.03 33.18 5.25
CA GLY A 629 18.41 33.85 6.48
C GLY A 629 19.44 34.97 6.30
N ASP A 630 19.63 35.77 7.36
CA ASP A 630 20.52 36.93 7.34
C ASP A 630 21.98 36.58 7.67
N LYS A 631 22.21 35.41 8.28
CA LYS A 631 23.56 34.95 8.62
C LYS A 631 24.25 34.37 7.42
N PRO A 632 25.49 34.80 7.12
CA PRO A 632 26.28 34.16 6.08
C PRO A 632 26.45 32.66 6.37
N PHE A 633 26.26 31.83 5.36
CA PHE A 633 26.55 30.40 5.43
C PHE A 633 27.90 30.12 4.80
N ASP A 634 28.76 29.48 5.55
CA ASP A 634 30.06 29.00 5.05
C ASP A 634 29.95 27.51 4.76
N LEU A 635 30.16 27.14 3.50
CA LEU A 635 30.14 25.73 3.06
C LEU A 635 31.24 24.90 3.70
N SER A 636 32.29 25.54 4.28
CA SER A 636 33.40 24.85 4.96
C SER A 636 32.95 23.94 6.10
N ASP A 637 31.90 24.31 6.85
CA ASP A 637 31.36 23.49 7.92
C ASP A 637 30.70 22.22 7.39
N ALA A 638 29.97 22.31 6.27
CA ALA A 638 29.35 21.15 5.61
C ALA A 638 30.44 20.27 4.94
N ARG A 639 31.46 20.87 4.35
CA ARG A 639 32.66 20.18 3.78
C ARG A 639 33.44 19.44 4.86
N ALA A 640 33.64 20.04 6.03
CA ALA A 640 34.31 19.36 7.13
C ALA A 640 33.55 18.14 7.65
N GLN A 641 32.20 18.18 7.63
CA GLN A 641 31.36 17.03 7.98
C GLN A 641 31.27 16.00 6.86
N LEU A 642 31.51 16.36 5.62
CA LEU A 642 31.47 15.49 4.45
C LEU A 642 32.43 14.30 4.60
N ALA A 643 33.66 14.54 5.09
CA ALA A 643 34.64 13.49 5.31
C ALA A 643 34.18 12.43 6.34
N THR A 644 33.49 12.87 7.38
CA THR A 644 32.90 11.97 8.40
C THR A 644 31.77 11.14 7.83
N GLU A 645 30.83 11.76 7.13
CA GLU A 645 29.70 11.07 6.50
C GLU A 645 30.16 10.10 5.38
N LEU A 646 31.24 10.41 4.64
CA LEU A 646 31.84 9.51 3.66
C LEU A 646 32.41 8.23 4.28
N LEU A 647 33.05 8.35 5.46
CA LEU A 647 33.58 7.20 6.19
C LEU A 647 32.44 6.28 6.68
N ASP A 648 31.32 6.86 7.10
CA ASP A 648 30.15 6.12 7.58
C ASP A 648 29.38 5.43 6.43
N THR A 649 29.46 5.95 5.20
CA THR A 649 28.69 5.44 4.04
C THR A 649 29.42 4.44 3.14
N LEU A 650 30.68 4.07 3.46
CA LEU A 650 31.48 3.15 2.63
C LEU A 650 31.57 3.56 1.14
N SER A 651 31.61 4.85 0.87
CA SER A 651 31.64 5.38 -0.49
C SER A 651 32.96 5.01 -1.18
N SER A 652 32.92 4.72 -2.49
CA SER A 652 34.08 4.41 -3.32
C SER A 652 34.95 5.64 -3.66
N LEU A 653 34.53 6.85 -3.25
CA LEU A 653 35.22 8.11 -3.48
C LEU A 653 36.17 8.41 -2.32
N ASN A 654 37.38 8.90 -2.66
CA ASN A 654 38.25 9.44 -1.63
C ASN A 654 37.76 10.85 -1.20
N PRO A 655 38.06 11.27 0.05
CA PRO A 655 37.60 12.57 0.56
C PRO A 655 38.12 13.78 -0.25
N GLU A 656 39.31 13.71 -0.83
CA GLU A 656 39.88 14.81 -1.62
C GLU A 656 39.14 14.99 -2.96
N GLU A 657 38.78 13.87 -3.64
CA GLU A 657 37.98 13.89 -4.86
C GLU A 657 36.56 14.44 -4.58
N ALA A 658 35.94 14.00 -3.48
CA ALA A 658 34.62 14.47 -3.08
C ALA A 658 34.64 15.98 -2.77
N ASP A 659 35.64 16.45 -2.06
CA ASP A 659 35.79 17.87 -1.70
C ASP A 659 35.98 18.74 -2.95
N LEU A 660 36.81 18.29 -3.93
CA LEU A 660 36.99 18.97 -5.21
C LEU A 660 35.69 19.03 -6.03
N LEU A 661 34.90 17.95 -6.06
CA LEU A 661 33.61 17.96 -6.73
C LEU A 661 32.66 18.97 -6.09
N VAL A 662 32.59 19.01 -4.77
CA VAL A 662 31.73 19.98 -4.06
C VAL A 662 32.20 21.40 -4.35
N GLU A 663 33.51 21.68 -4.30
CA GLU A 663 34.06 23.02 -4.58
C GLU A 663 33.74 23.49 -6.01
N THR A 664 33.83 22.60 -6.98
CA THR A 664 33.70 22.96 -8.40
C THR A 664 32.26 22.92 -8.93
N ARG A 665 31.35 22.13 -8.30
CA ARG A 665 30.01 21.85 -8.81
C ARG A 665 28.87 22.33 -7.91
N VAL A 666 29.17 22.80 -6.68
CA VAL A 666 28.17 23.31 -5.75
C VAL A 666 28.27 24.82 -5.66
N LYS A 667 27.22 25.52 -6.06
CA LYS A 667 27.06 26.97 -5.94
C LYS A 667 26.22 27.29 -4.72
N VAL A 668 26.66 28.20 -3.86
CA VAL A 668 25.89 28.71 -2.72
C VAL A 668 25.27 30.06 -3.08
N VAL A 669 23.98 30.19 -2.84
CA VAL A 669 23.20 31.42 -3.05
C VAL A 669 22.57 31.83 -1.72
N GLN A 670 22.89 33.01 -1.22
CA GLN A 670 22.28 33.55 -0.02
C GLN A 670 20.99 34.29 -0.39
N SER A 671 19.84 33.89 0.15
CA SER A 671 18.58 34.59 0.02
C SER A 671 18.23 35.33 1.31
N ARG A 672 18.03 36.65 1.20
CA ARG A 672 17.63 37.54 2.30
C ARG A 672 16.17 37.95 2.11
N GLY A 673 15.47 38.21 3.20
CA GLY A 673 14.07 38.63 3.18
C GLY A 673 13.11 37.60 3.74
N GLU A 674 11.87 37.58 3.27
CA GLU A 674 10.84 36.62 3.73
C GLU A 674 11.25 35.19 3.41
N LEU A 675 11.42 34.36 4.45
CA LEU A 675 11.92 32.99 4.37
C LEU A 675 10.78 32.03 3.99
N ARG A 676 10.34 32.08 2.73
CA ARG A 676 9.41 31.13 2.14
C ARG A 676 10.14 30.21 1.18
N TYR A 677 9.67 28.97 1.12
CA TYR A 677 10.23 27.95 0.24
C TYR A 677 10.20 28.38 -1.24
N SER A 678 9.11 29.02 -1.66
CA SER A 678 8.94 29.57 -3.01
C SER A 678 10.03 30.59 -3.37
N ASN A 679 10.37 31.53 -2.44
CA ASN A 679 11.42 32.53 -2.66
C ASN A 679 12.80 31.87 -2.84
N LEU A 680 13.09 30.83 -2.05
CA LEU A 680 14.36 30.13 -2.13
C LEU A 680 14.50 29.38 -3.47
N ILE A 681 13.43 28.70 -3.90
CA ILE A 681 13.40 27.99 -5.18
C ILE A 681 13.63 28.99 -6.33
N ASN A 682 12.88 30.08 -6.37
CA ASN A 682 12.99 31.10 -7.42
C ASN A 682 14.41 31.70 -7.49
N ALA A 683 15.03 32.00 -6.35
CA ALA A 683 16.42 32.49 -6.28
C ALA A 683 17.41 31.43 -6.81
N GLY A 684 17.18 30.16 -6.50
CA GLY A 684 18.00 29.06 -7.00
C GLY A 684 17.87 28.89 -8.52
N VAL A 685 16.66 28.93 -9.05
CA VAL A 685 16.43 28.84 -10.50
C VAL A 685 17.09 30.00 -11.22
N SER A 686 16.94 31.23 -10.73
CA SER A 686 17.57 32.45 -11.31
C SER A 686 19.10 32.38 -11.29
N SER A 687 19.68 31.63 -10.37
CA SER A 687 21.13 31.46 -10.20
C SER A 687 21.68 30.20 -10.90
N SER A 688 20.88 29.47 -11.66
CA SER A 688 21.20 28.20 -12.28
C SER A 688 21.03 28.25 -13.80
N GLU A 689 21.69 27.31 -14.53
CA GLU A 689 21.76 27.32 -15.99
C GLU A 689 21.29 26.03 -16.68
N GLY A 690 21.03 24.96 -15.91
CA GLY A 690 20.66 23.64 -16.44
C GLY A 690 19.38 23.68 -17.27
N LYS A 691 19.32 22.88 -18.32
CA LYS A 691 18.13 22.69 -19.16
C LYS A 691 16.99 22.04 -18.39
N PHE A 692 17.36 21.19 -17.43
CA PHE A 692 16.45 20.60 -16.46
C PHE A 692 16.70 21.20 -15.08
N LEU A 693 15.62 21.39 -14.35
CA LEU A 693 15.61 21.84 -12.96
C LEU A 693 15.16 20.65 -12.10
N CYS A 694 15.95 20.31 -11.11
CA CYS A 694 15.60 19.33 -10.07
C CYS A 694 15.48 20.05 -8.74
N PHE A 695 14.34 19.95 -8.10
CA PHE A 695 14.11 20.49 -6.76
C PHE A 695 14.20 19.34 -5.76
N LEU A 696 15.04 19.49 -4.74
CA LEU A 696 15.29 18.44 -3.76
C LEU A 696 15.32 19.02 -2.35
N ASP A 697 14.63 18.36 -1.42
CA ASP A 697 14.59 18.78 -0.01
C ASP A 697 15.90 18.43 0.71
N GLU A 698 16.35 19.34 1.59
CA GLU A 698 17.60 19.16 2.37
C GLU A 698 17.55 18.00 3.35
N SER A 699 16.36 17.52 3.72
CA SER A 699 16.17 16.38 4.63
C SER A 699 16.27 15.01 3.94
N THR A 700 16.44 14.99 2.61
CA THR A 700 16.57 13.74 1.86
C THR A 700 17.82 12.98 2.30
N SER A 701 17.62 11.78 2.85
CA SER A 701 18.67 10.95 3.45
C SER A 701 19.05 9.74 2.62
N GLU A 702 18.16 9.28 1.74
CA GLU A 702 18.34 8.12 0.87
C GLU A 702 17.51 8.29 -0.39
N ILE A 703 18.06 7.79 -1.52
CA ILE A 703 17.33 7.66 -2.79
C ILE A 703 17.47 6.22 -3.25
N ALA A 704 16.35 5.51 -3.32
CA ALA A 704 16.31 4.09 -3.63
C ALA A 704 15.39 3.80 -4.82
N HIS A 705 15.69 2.76 -5.58
CA HIS A 705 14.76 2.19 -6.55
C HIS A 705 14.09 0.95 -5.94
N ARG A 706 12.76 0.91 -5.91
CA ARG A 706 11.97 -0.10 -5.22
C ARG A 706 12.27 -1.54 -5.64
N ILE A 707 12.58 -1.76 -6.93
CA ILE A 707 12.82 -3.10 -7.49
C ILE A 707 14.31 -3.45 -7.45
N HIS A 708 15.20 -2.48 -7.63
CA HIS A 708 16.62 -2.70 -7.87
C HIS A 708 17.54 -2.24 -6.71
N GLY A 709 16.97 -1.74 -5.62
CA GLY A 709 17.69 -1.29 -4.45
C GLY A 709 18.27 0.12 -4.61
N ARG A 710 19.58 0.26 -4.88
CA ARG A 710 20.20 1.59 -4.98
C ARG A 710 19.64 2.37 -6.18
N GLY A 711 19.30 3.64 -5.95
CA GLY A 711 18.72 4.53 -6.95
C GLY A 711 19.76 5.14 -7.92
N GLU A 712 20.76 4.36 -8.34
CA GLU A 712 21.72 4.82 -9.33
C GLU A 712 21.00 5.31 -10.59
N ASN A 713 21.36 6.49 -11.10
CA ASN A 713 20.77 7.15 -12.26
C ASN A 713 19.28 7.58 -12.16
N TRP A 714 18.74 7.75 -10.95
CA TRP A 714 17.37 8.26 -10.77
C TRP A 714 17.13 9.60 -11.49
N LEU A 715 18.10 10.52 -11.42
CA LEU A 715 18.00 11.85 -12.03
C LEU A 715 17.89 11.79 -13.55
N GLY A 716 18.65 10.91 -14.17
CA GLY A 716 18.59 10.66 -15.61
C GLY A 716 17.24 10.10 -16.04
N GLN A 717 16.66 9.20 -15.27
CA GLN A 717 15.32 8.65 -15.53
C GLN A 717 14.24 9.73 -15.41
N LEU A 718 14.24 10.53 -14.33
CA LEU A 718 13.28 11.62 -14.16
C LEU A 718 13.45 12.66 -15.29
N ALA A 719 14.69 13.02 -15.65
CA ALA A 719 14.96 13.95 -16.75
C ALA A 719 14.51 13.40 -18.12
N ALA A 720 14.74 12.12 -18.40
CA ALA A 720 14.25 11.48 -19.62
C ALA A 720 12.72 11.47 -19.67
N TYR A 721 12.07 11.20 -18.56
CA TYR A 721 10.61 11.18 -18.46
C TYR A 721 10.01 12.58 -18.69
N VAL A 722 10.53 13.61 -18.00
CA VAL A 722 10.03 14.99 -18.14
C VAL A 722 10.36 15.62 -19.50
N ASN A 723 11.25 15.02 -20.27
CA ASN A 723 11.54 15.48 -21.64
C ASN A 723 10.38 15.25 -22.61
N HIS A 724 9.37 14.44 -22.23
CA HIS A 724 8.13 14.35 -22.98
C HIS A 724 7.39 15.68 -23.02
N ARG A 725 6.94 16.08 -24.22
CA ARG A 725 6.36 17.40 -24.49
C ARG A 725 5.20 17.75 -23.55
N GLU A 726 4.36 16.79 -23.23
CA GLU A 726 3.13 16.99 -22.43
C GLU A 726 3.35 16.87 -20.92
N ILE A 727 4.56 16.47 -20.47
CA ILE A 727 4.89 16.36 -19.06
C ILE A 727 5.47 17.67 -18.56
N GLY A 728 4.87 18.25 -17.51
CA GLY A 728 5.34 19.48 -16.87
C GLY A 728 6.29 19.22 -15.72
N ALA A 729 5.93 18.28 -14.84
CA ALA A 729 6.70 17.93 -13.66
C ALA A 729 6.69 16.41 -13.44
N VAL A 730 7.83 15.87 -12.98
CA VAL A 730 7.98 14.46 -12.61
C VAL A 730 8.65 14.38 -11.26
N GLY A 731 8.06 13.64 -10.31
CA GLY A 731 8.65 13.39 -9.00
C GLY A 731 8.75 11.91 -8.66
N GLY A 732 9.29 11.63 -7.49
CA GLY A 732 9.31 10.29 -6.89
C GLY A 732 8.40 10.18 -5.68
N LEU A 733 8.34 8.99 -5.11
CA LEU A 733 7.64 8.70 -3.87
C LEU A 733 8.42 9.27 -2.69
N ILE A 734 7.80 10.13 -1.91
CA ILE A 734 8.40 10.66 -0.69
C ILE A 734 8.01 9.74 0.48
N VAL A 735 9.00 9.30 1.26
CA VAL A 735 8.80 8.35 2.35
C VAL A 735 9.46 8.83 3.64
N ASP A 736 8.88 8.47 4.78
CA ASP A 736 9.49 8.67 6.10
C ASP A 736 10.52 7.56 6.33
N HIS A 737 11.78 7.93 6.52
CA HIS A 737 12.88 6.98 6.68
C HIS A 737 12.72 6.12 7.95
N GLU A 738 12.32 6.72 9.06
CA GLU A 738 12.25 6.05 10.36
C GLU A 738 11.04 5.12 10.47
N ARG A 739 9.87 5.57 9.97
CA ARG A 739 8.61 4.85 10.07
C ARG A 739 8.35 3.88 8.93
N SER A 740 9.13 3.96 7.84
CA SER A 740 8.92 3.17 6.62
C SER A 740 7.50 3.31 6.05
N VAL A 741 6.97 4.54 6.07
CA VAL A 741 5.66 4.89 5.53
C VAL A 741 5.76 5.94 4.43
N VAL A 742 4.76 5.93 3.55
CA VAL A 742 4.61 6.93 2.49
C VAL A 742 4.18 8.28 3.10
N ILE A 743 4.89 9.34 2.73
CA ILE A 743 4.51 10.71 3.02
C ILE A 743 3.66 11.26 1.87
N SER A 744 4.09 11.02 0.62
CA SER A 744 3.37 11.51 -0.55
C SER A 744 3.71 10.71 -1.80
N ALA A 745 2.68 10.27 -2.52
CA ALA A 745 2.74 9.77 -3.90
C ALA A 745 2.12 10.78 -4.88
N GLY A 746 2.33 12.06 -4.65
CA GLY A 746 1.66 13.18 -5.31
C GLY A 746 0.53 13.74 -4.46
N ARG A 747 -0.05 14.84 -4.90
CA ARG A 747 -1.10 15.56 -4.18
C ARG A 747 -2.36 15.68 -5.02
N ALA A 748 -3.49 15.61 -4.34
CA ALA A 748 -4.83 15.81 -4.87
C ALA A 748 -5.52 17.01 -4.21
N ILE A 749 -6.57 17.54 -4.84
CA ILE A 749 -7.35 18.67 -4.33
C ILE A 749 -8.83 18.44 -4.63
N ASP A 750 -9.70 18.65 -3.63
CA ASP A 750 -11.14 18.60 -3.82
C ASP A 750 -11.75 19.95 -4.30
N GLY A 751 -13.07 19.94 -4.58
CA GLY A 751 -13.78 21.13 -5.04
C GLY A 751 -13.86 22.25 -4.00
N ASP A 752 -13.70 21.93 -2.72
CA ASP A 752 -13.68 22.91 -1.63
C ASP A 752 -12.27 23.49 -1.40
N GLY A 753 -11.26 22.96 -2.10
CA GLY A 753 -9.86 23.42 -1.98
C GLY A 753 -9.07 22.72 -0.87
N ASN A 754 -9.59 21.62 -0.30
CA ASN A 754 -8.82 20.80 0.61
C ASN A 754 -7.75 20.04 -0.17
N VAL A 755 -6.53 19.97 0.39
CA VAL A 755 -5.39 19.33 -0.24
C VAL A 755 -4.97 18.11 0.56
N ALA A 756 -4.74 16.99 -0.12
CA ALA A 756 -4.30 15.76 0.50
C ALA A 756 -3.11 15.13 -0.23
N ASP A 757 -2.25 14.47 0.53
CA ASP A 757 -1.17 13.63 0.00
C ASP A 757 -1.69 12.23 -0.32
N LEU A 758 -1.51 11.80 -1.56
CA LEU A 758 -1.93 10.47 -2.03
C LEU A 758 -1.11 9.38 -1.31
N HIS A 759 -1.78 8.31 -0.86
CA HIS A 759 -1.19 7.18 -0.14
C HIS A 759 -0.49 7.53 1.19
N TYR A 760 -0.76 8.69 1.78
CA TYR A 760 -0.17 9.08 3.07
C TYR A 760 -0.38 8.01 4.15
N GLY A 761 0.67 7.71 4.92
CA GLY A 761 0.64 6.76 6.03
C GLY A 761 0.67 5.28 5.60
N GLU A 762 0.64 4.98 4.30
CA GLU A 762 0.79 3.59 3.84
C GLU A 762 2.23 3.10 4.04
N SER A 763 2.36 1.79 4.29
CA SER A 763 3.68 1.16 4.32
C SER A 763 4.41 1.31 2.98
N THR A 764 5.70 1.57 3.01
CA THR A 764 6.55 1.57 1.79
C THR A 764 6.57 0.22 1.07
N LYS A 765 6.13 -0.86 1.72
CA LYS A 765 5.97 -2.20 1.14
C LYS A 765 4.61 -2.40 0.47
N SER A 766 3.64 -1.52 0.72
CA SER A 766 2.31 -1.58 0.10
C SER A 766 2.42 -1.38 -1.42
N ARG A 767 1.61 -2.13 -2.18
CA ARG A 767 1.46 -1.89 -3.63
C ARG A 767 0.61 -0.65 -3.92
N GLY A 768 -0.05 -0.10 -2.90
CA GLY A 768 -1.01 0.99 -3.05
C GLY A 768 -2.34 0.53 -3.64
N TYR A 769 -3.28 1.46 -3.76
CA TYR A 769 -4.60 1.22 -4.34
C TYR A 769 -4.47 0.77 -5.81
N PHE A 770 -4.91 -0.45 -6.10
CA PHE A 770 -4.73 -1.08 -7.42
C PHE A 770 -3.32 -0.90 -7.98
N ALA A 771 -2.32 -1.20 -7.15
CA ALA A 771 -0.90 -1.22 -7.49
C ALA A 771 -0.27 0.13 -7.93
N ARG A 772 -0.90 1.27 -7.66
CA ARG A 772 -0.41 2.60 -8.05
C ARG A 772 0.96 2.95 -7.47
N LEU A 773 1.37 2.35 -6.34
CA LEU A 773 2.70 2.55 -5.77
C LEU A 773 3.80 1.72 -6.43
N LEU A 774 3.52 0.95 -7.49
CA LEU A 774 4.54 0.15 -8.20
C LEU A 774 5.20 0.89 -9.36
N GLY A 775 4.60 1.95 -9.90
CA GLY A 775 5.11 2.60 -11.11
C GLY A 775 4.65 4.04 -11.28
N SER A 776 4.39 4.42 -12.53
CA SER A 776 3.97 5.78 -12.89
C SER A 776 2.50 6.04 -12.63
N SER A 777 2.18 7.22 -12.11
CA SER A 777 0.80 7.70 -11.95
C SER A 777 0.71 9.21 -12.14
N ASN A 778 -0.44 9.69 -12.63
CA ASN A 778 -0.76 11.11 -12.67
C ASN A 778 -1.23 11.60 -11.31
N CYS A 779 -0.99 12.88 -11.04
CA CYS A 779 -1.46 13.59 -9.86
C CYS A 779 -1.72 15.06 -10.21
N THR A 780 -2.46 15.77 -9.37
CA THR A 780 -2.69 17.21 -9.56
C THR A 780 -1.43 18.02 -9.34
N ALA A 781 -0.62 17.66 -8.33
CA ALA A 781 0.68 18.25 -8.14
C ALA A 781 1.71 17.24 -7.61
N VAL A 782 2.97 17.43 -7.97
CA VAL A 782 4.12 16.77 -7.36
C VAL A 782 4.59 17.63 -6.21
N ARG A 783 4.88 17.01 -5.06
CA ARG A 783 5.34 17.72 -3.87
C ARG A 783 6.72 18.35 -4.09
N LEU A 784 6.91 19.58 -3.59
CA LEU A 784 8.16 20.34 -3.78
C LEU A 784 9.41 19.69 -3.17
N GLY A 785 9.27 18.59 -2.43
CA GLY A 785 10.40 17.88 -1.81
C GLY A 785 11.24 17.01 -2.77
N CYS A 786 10.72 16.65 -3.93
CA CYS A 786 11.47 15.98 -5.00
C CYS A 786 10.71 16.02 -6.33
N PHE A 787 11.09 16.92 -7.24
CA PHE A 787 10.63 16.81 -8.62
C PHE A 787 11.59 17.43 -9.64
N VAL A 788 11.42 17.00 -10.89
CA VAL A 788 12.23 17.46 -12.04
C VAL A 788 11.30 18.07 -13.08
N MET A 789 11.72 19.14 -13.70
CA MET A 789 11.01 19.79 -14.81
C MET A 789 11.98 20.39 -15.85
N ARG A 790 11.47 20.68 -17.05
CA ARG A 790 12.23 21.43 -18.06
C ARG A 790 12.27 22.92 -17.68
N ARG A 791 13.44 23.54 -17.80
CA ARG A 791 13.57 25.01 -17.62
C ARG A 791 12.64 25.80 -18.54
N GLY A 792 12.47 25.34 -19.79
CA GLY A 792 11.55 25.97 -20.74
C GLY A 792 10.11 26.03 -20.24
N VAL A 793 9.63 24.96 -19.60
CA VAL A 793 8.30 24.90 -18.97
C VAL A 793 8.25 25.82 -17.75
N PHE A 794 9.30 25.83 -16.89
CA PHE A 794 9.36 26.75 -15.76
C PHE A 794 9.25 28.21 -16.23
N ASN A 795 9.98 28.59 -17.27
CA ASN A 795 9.95 29.95 -17.82
C ASN A 795 8.58 30.29 -18.45
N GLU A 796 7.88 29.33 -19.03
CA GLU A 796 6.54 29.51 -19.58
C GLU A 796 5.47 29.70 -18.51
N ILE A 797 5.54 28.86 -17.44
CA ILE A 797 4.58 28.91 -16.32
C ILE A 797 4.87 30.12 -15.42
N GLY A 798 6.14 30.52 -15.30
CA GLY A 798 6.64 31.57 -14.42
C GLY A 798 7.06 31.03 -13.04
N ASP A 799 7.56 31.92 -12.21
CA ASP A 799 8.05 31.67 -10.88
C ASP A 799 6.98 31.07 -9.96
N LEU A 800 7.39 30.32 -8.92
CA LEU A 800 6.50 30.01 -7.81
C LEU A 800 6.00 31.30 -7.18
N ASP A 801 4.70 31.36 -6.85
CA ASP A 801 4.09 32.54 -6.26
C ASP A 801 4.64 32.78 -4.83
N PRO A 802 5.42 33.86 -4.58
CA PRO A 802 6.00 34.12 -3.27
C PRO A 802 4.96 34.43 -2.19
N GLN A 803 3.75 34.72 -2.58
CA GLN A 803 2.66 35.00 -1.67
C GLN A 803 1.86 33.75 -1.32
N MET A 804 2.02 32.69 -2.09
CA MET A 804 1.34 31.42 -1.83
C MET A 804 1.96 30.74 -0.61
N PRO A 805 1.14 30.28 0.34
CA PRO A 805 1.64 29.52 1.49
C PRO A 805 2.40 28.27 1.07
N ASP A 806 3.40 27.86 1.83
CA ASP A 806 4.25 26.72 1.47
C ASP A 806 3.47 25.41 1.32
N ASP A 807 2.39 25.22 2.12
CA ASP A 807 1.50 24.05 2.03
C ASP A 807 0.66 24.01 0.73
N PHE A 808 0.52 25.11 0.01
CA PHE A 808 -0.24 25.25 -1.23
C PHE A 808 0.62 25.58 -2.45
N ALA A 809 1.90 25.83 -2.28
CA ALA A 809 2.77 26.28 -3.37
C ALA A 809 2.92 25.26 -4.49
N ASP A 810 2.98 23.97 -4.17
CA ASP A 810 3.04 22.88 -5.15
C ASP A 810 1.70 22.68 -5.86
N ILE A 811 0.57 22.78 -5.15
CA ILE A 811 -0.77 22.70 -5.73
C ILE A 811 -1.01 23.90 -6.68
N ASP A 812 -0.68 25.13 -6.26
CA ASP A 812 -0.75 26.30 -7.13
C ASP A 812 0.03 26.08 -8.41
N TYR A 813 1.25 25.55 -8.29
CA TYR A 813 2.11 25.32 -9.45
C TYR A 813 1.58 24.19 -10.33
N GLY A 814 1.08 23.09 -9.74
CA GLY A 814 0.44 21.98 -10.45
C GLY A 814 -0.81 22.42 -11.22
N LEU A 815 -1.66 23.25 -10.62
CA LEU A 815 -2.85 23.81 -11.27
C LEU A 815 -2.47 24.73 -12.45
N ARG A 816 -1.43 25.58 -12.30
CA ARG A 816 -0.91 26.40 -13.42
C ARG A 816 -0.33 25.57 -14.55
N LEU A 817 0.38 24.46 -14.25
CA LEU A 817 0.84 23.51 -15.25
C LEU A 817 -0.34 22.92 -16.03
N ARG A 818 -1.38 22.50 -15.33
CA ARG A 818 -2.59 21.91 -15.92
C ARG A 818 -3.35 22.92 -16.80
N GLU A 819 -3.49 24.17 -16.39
CA GLU A 819 -4.09 25.24 -17.23
C GLU A 819 -3.39 25.40 -18.57
N ARG A 820 -2.07 25.07 -18.65
CA ARG A 820 -1.30 25.10 -19.89
C ARG A 820 -1.24 23.74 -20.62
N GLY A 821 -1.99 22.74 -20.13
CA GLY A 821 -2.07 21.42 -20.74
C GLY A 821 -0.92 20.47 -20.38
N TYR A 822 -0.11 20.83 -19.39
CA TYR A 822 0.95 19.94 -18.87
C TYR A 822 0.40 19.01 -17.79
N ARG A 823 0.98 17.80 -17.71
CA ARG A 823 0.67 16.80 -16.69
C ARG A 823 1.78 16.73 -15.62
N SER A 824 1.37 16.47 -14.38
CA SER A 824 2.25 16.11 -13.26
C SER A 824 2.24 14.61 -13.05
N VAL A 825 3.41 14.02 -12.82
CA VAL A 825 3.59 12.56 -12.74
C VAL A 825 4.45 12.18 -11.55
N VAL A 826 4.07 11.12 -10.84
CA VAL A 826 4.92 10.48 -9.82
C VAL A 826 5.39 9.14 -10.33
N LEU A 827 6.70 8.90 -10.25
CA LEU A 827 7.35 7.62 -10.50
C LEU A 827 7.59 6.93 -9.17
N SER A 828 6.61 6.19 -8.69
CA SER A 828 6.62 5.58 -7.36
C SER A 828 7.67 4.48 -7.18
N GLN A 829 8.33 4.04 -8.24
CA GLN A 829 9.49 3.15 -8.16
C GLN A 829 10.73 3.83 -7.58
N PHE A 830 10.83 5.17 -7.59
CA PHE A 830 11.91 5.93 -6.95
C PHE A 830 11.45 6.46 -5.61
N HIS A 831 12.09 6.04 -4.53
CA HIS A 831 11.83 6.45 -3.17
C HIS A 831 12.84 7.51 -2.73
N PHE A 832 12.34 8.62 -2.19
CA PHE A 832 13.11 9.70 -1.59
C PHE A 832 12.82 9.69 -0.10
N SER A 833 13.72 9.10 0.69
CA SER A 833 13.58 9.01 2.13
C SER A 833 13.95 10.32 2.80
N GLN A 834 13.05 10.85 3.61
CA GLN A 834 13.27 12.09 4.39
C GLN A 834 13.45 11.77 5.87
N LEU A 835 14.38 12.47 6.52
CA LEU A 835 14.58 12.50 7.97
C LEU A 835 13.80 13.67 8.55
N ASP A 836 13.33 13.51 9.81
CA ASP A 836 12.75 14.60 10.59
C ASP A 836 11.54 15.32 9.95
N HIS A 837 10.63 14.56 9.34
CA HIS A 837 9.37 15.12 8.84
C HIS A 837 8.57 15.87 9.94
N HIS A 838 8.87 15.61 11.22
CA HIS A 838 8.33 16.34 12.36
C HIS A 838 8.79 17.81 12.46
N SER A 839 9.92 18.18 11.82
CA SER A 839 10.41 19.58 11.88
C SER A 839 9.75 20.49 10.84
N SER A 840 9.25 19.93 9.72
CA SER A 840 8.45 20.68 8.74
C SER A 840 6.97 20.78 9.13
N ASN A 841 6.48 19.92 10.03
CA ASN A 841 5.20 20.09 10.72
C ASN A 841 5.29 21.18 11.81
N ASN A 842 5.74 22.37 11.45
CA ASN A 842 5.37 23.59 12.15
C ASN A 842 3.84 23.79 12.17
N SER A 843 3.09 22.88 11.56
CA SER A 843 1.64 22.90 11.52
C SER A 843 0.98 22.75 12.89
N ASP A 844 1.59 22.03 13.83
CA ASP A 844 1.10 21.98 15.22
C ASP A 844 1.39 23.26 16.00
N ARG A 845 2.27 24.14 15.45
CA ARG A 845 2.59 25.45 16.03
C ARG A 845 1.97 26.62 15.26
N VAL A 846 1.51 26.40 14.02
CA VAL A 846 0.75 27.41 13.27
C VAL A 846 -0.63 27.45 13.88
N SER A 847 -1.01 28.59 14.45
CA SER A 847 -2.35 28.75 15.04
C SER A 847 -3.41 28.48 13.99
N THR A 848 -4.56 27.94 14.39
CA THR A 848 -5.74 27.72 13.52
C THR A 848 -6.05 28.98 12.70
N LEU A 849 -5.89 30.16 13.29
CA LEU A 849 -6.05 31.46 12.62
C LEU A 849 -5.09 31.69 11.45
N THR A 850 -3.85 31.27 11.54
CA THR A 850 -2.87 31.43 10.44
C THR A 850 -3.22 30.50 9.27
N ARG A 851 -3.63 29.28 9.56
CA ARG A 851 -4.14 28.31 8.55
C ARG A 851 -5.35 28.84 7.82
N ASP A 852 -6.32 29.41 8.53
CA ASP A 852 -7.51 29.98 7.90
C ASP A 852 -7.17 31.15 6.95
N ILE A 853 -6.17 31.96 7.28
CA ILE A 853 -5.70 33.05 6.43
C ILE A 853 -4.99 32.51 5.19
N GLU A 854 -4.14 31.50 5.35
CA GLU A 854 -3.39 30.85 4.28
C GLU A 854 -4.32 30.13 3.29
N TYR A 855 -5.29 29.40 3.83
CA TYR A 855 -6.34 28.72 3.04
C TYR A 855 -7.21 29.74 2.25
N ARG A 856 -7.65 30.82 2.89
CA ARG A 856 -8.40 31.88 2.22
C ARG A 856 -7.64 32.47 1.03
N ARG A 857 -6.35 32.71 1.19
CA ARG A 857 -5.50 33.26 0.13
C ARG A 857 -5.39 32.34 -1.08
N PHE A 858 -5.31 31.05 -0.85
CA PHE A 858 -5.36 30.05 -1.91
C PHE A 858 -6.72 30.07 -2.62
N LEU A 859 -7.83 30.07 -1.87
CA LEU A 859 -9.19 30.13 -2.43
C LEU A 859 -9.46 31.43 -3.19
N GLU A 860 -8.95 32.60 -2.73
CA GLU A 860 -9.07 33.88 -3.47
C GLU A 860 -8.53 33.76 -4.90
N LYS A 861 -7.51 32.93 -5.13
CA LYS A 861 -6.91 32.73 -6.45
C LYS A 861 -7.62 31.65 -7.26
N TRP A 862 -8.11 30.60 -6.63
CA TRP A 862 -8.47 29.38 -7.30
C TRP A 862 -9.95 28.97 -7.19
N SER A 863 -10.76 29.49 -6.25
CA SER A 863 -12.14 29.02 -5.99
C SER A 863 -13.00 28.88 -7.25
N ASP A 864 -12.91 29.83 -8.18
CA ASP A 864 -13.71 29.82 -9.42
C ASP A 864 -13.16 28.83 -10.49
N LYS A 865 -12.01 28.23 -10.25
CA LYS A 865 -11.27 27.41 -11.21
C LYS A 865 -10.97 26.01 -10.70
N LEU A 866 -11.28 25.75 -9.43
CA LEU A 866 -11.12 24.41 -8.86
C LEU A 866 -12.03 23.44 -9.62
N PRO A 867 -11.54 22.23 -9.92
CA PRO A 867 -12.41 21.18 -10.44
C PRO A 867 -13.43 20.78 -9.35
N GLU A 868 -14.64 20.42 -9.72
CA GLU A 868 -15.62 19.86 -8.79
C GLU A 868 -15.03 18.66 -7.99
N GLN A 869 -14.11 17.93 -8.64
CA GLN A 869 -13.37 16.81 -8.07
C GLN A 869 -11.97 16.72 -8.67
N ASP A 870 -11.02 16.15 -7.92
CA ASP A 870 -9.67 15.88 -8.46
C ASP A 870 -9.75 14.85 -9.60
N PRO A 871 -9.17 15.12 -10.78
CA PRO A 871 -9.24 14.18 -11.91
C PRO A 871 -8.47 12.87 -11.68
N PHE A 872 -7.54 12.85 -10.74
CA PHE A 872 -6.70 11.67 -10.47
C PHE A 872 -7.09 10.93 -9.18
N TYR A 873 -8.15 11.40 -8.51
CA TYR A 873 -8.73 10.82 -7.32
C TYR A 873 -10.25 10.69 -7.46
N SER A 874 -10.80 9.48 -7.22
CA SER A 874 -12.23 9.25 -7.43
C SER A 874 -13.09 9.97 -6.40
N PRO A 875 -14.23 10.57 -6.80
CA PRO A 875 -15.18 11.21 -5.89
C PRO A 875 -15.89 10.21 -4.96
N ASN A 876 -15.83 8.92 -5.24
CA ASN A 876 -16.39 7.85 -4.42
C ASN A 876 -15.47 7.43 -3.27
N LEU A 877 -14.31 8.05 -3.14
CA LEU A 877 -13.32 7.75 -2.11
C LEU A 877 -13.22 8.93 -1.13
N GLN A 878 -13.10 8.62 0.16
CA GLN A 878 -13.03 9.63 1.22
C GLN A 878 -11.78 10.50 1.08
N PHE A 879 -12.00 11.79 1.09
CA PHE A 879 -10.96 12.81 1.20
C PHE A 879 -10.84 13.21 2.68
N ILE A 880 -10.03 12.46 3.46
CA ILE A 880 -9.89 12.69 4.90
C ILE A 880 -8.72 13.62 5.15
N ASP A 881 -8.89 14.56 6.07
CA ASP A 881 -7.95 15.58 6.52
C ASP A 881 -6.46 15.23 6.26
N ARG A 882 -5.85 15.87 5.26
CA ARG A 882 -4.46 15.71 4.77
C ARG A 882 -4.08 14.34 4.19
N SER A 883 -4.96 13.35 4.22
CA SER A 883 -4.69 12.04 3.64
C SER A 883 -5.80 11.67 2.67
N ALA A 884 -5.45 11.48 1.41
CA ALA A 884 -6.34 10.80 0.47
C ALA A 884 -6.32 9.30 0.80
N GLY A 885 -7.17 8.90 1.71
CA GLY A 885 -7.41 7.51 2.04
C GLY A 885 -8.25 6.86 0.95
N TYR A 886 -7.80 5.75 0.37
CA TYR A 886 -8.56 5.01 -0.63
C TYR A 886 -9.66 4.15 0.02
N TYR A 887 -10.49 4.77 0.87
CA TYR A 887 -11.68 4.18 1.50
C TYR A 887 -12.92 4.74 0.83
N LEU A 888 -13.98 3.92 0.76
CA LEU A 888 -15.27 4.38 0.22
C LEU A 888 -15.84 5.49 1.11
N ASP A 889 -16.42 6.49 0.46
CA ASP A 889 -17.19 7.52 1.16
C ASP A 889 -18.58 6.95 1.49
N VAL A 890 -18.73 6.45 2.73
CA VAL A 890 -19.98 5.89 3.25
C VAL A 890 -20.40 6.71 4.46
N GLU A 891 -21.02 7.85 4.24
CA GLU A 891 -21.88 8.45 5.25
C GLU A 891 -23.25 7.75 5.19
N LEU A 892 -23.41 6.73 6.03
CA LEU A 892 -24.73 6.10 6.20
C LEU A 892 -25.64 7.08 6.93
N PRO A 893 -26.86 7.40 6.39
CA PRO A 893 -27.86 8.13 7.16
C PRO A 893 -28.17 7.41 8.48
N GLU A 894 -28.35 8.16 9.56
CA GLU A 894 -28.66 7.59 10.89
C GLU A 894 -29.85 6.60 10.87
N GLU A 895 -30.76 6.73 9.93
CA GLU A 895 -31.91 5.85 9.72
C GLU A 895 -31.57 4.43 9.24
N LEU A 896 -30.38 4.21 8.67
CA LEU A 896 -29.88 2.88 8.25
C LEU A 896 -28.96 2.23 9.31
N LEU A 897 -28.68 2.92 10.42
CA LEU A 897 -27.87 2.41 11.53
C LEU A 897 -28.73 1.73 12.63
N THR A 898 -30.05 1.77 12.50
CA THR A 898 -31.03 1.09 13.38
C THR A 898 -31.56 -0.16 12.68
#